data_4f3521a116ec411dd8cdcb286e674645
#
_entry.id   4f3521a116ec411dd8cdcb286e674645
#
_cell.length_a   1.000
_cell.length_b   1.000
_cell.length_c   1.000
_cell.angle_alpha   90.00
_cell.angle_beta   90.00
_cell.angle_gamma   90.00
#
_symmetry.space_group_name_H-M   'P 1'
#
loop_
_entity.id
_entity.type
_entity.pdbx_description
1 polymer ?
#
loop_
_entity_poly.entity_id
_entity_poly.type
_entity_poly.pdbx_seq_one_letter_code
_entity_poly.pdbx_strand_id
1 'polypeptide(L)'
;VGDSEKQAMKIKLLFLFSSLFFLDVSAQIRGVVTNEAGEPLSFVNVMINDSPRDGATTDLDGRFEIRSGGSVDFLTFSYLGYERRRVSGDTMNFTAFLSIALVSQAYDIAAIEVIAGENPADQVMKKVIAARDRHNPEKLAAYSCKTYNKLHFAWLPQSDKLEKKLAKRDSLDKKESRYFQNVQKFSQSATAHHLFLMESITERKYQKPAQYLETVLHNKVSGFKEAEFVALASQVQPFAFYEEQVTLFDKDFLNPVSPGSPKKYFFHMEDSLYRGADTIFIISYHPRKAKNFDGLKGLLHIHSDGYAIENVKAEPAEDRKLNFIIEQQYVQLEGRQWFPSQLHFGLAWEEYPSPYLGIQASGRSFVSAVAIKAGHPSKTFRSKERVVLQEEALQTPDSIWLANRPERLSPLEEATYVHMDTLGEKHQLDRWWRRAKALSDGRWPLGWVDFSLRRALTFNDFEGFRLGGGLYTSDKLSKHFSIGGYAAYGFKDEKWKYGGDLSIYLNRALDLQVNLFYSHDIQEPGTIVFPLEPDFLTRRFFAQRMSEVEALGVQFEGQVLPFLDVQLGVGQARWSPLVGSNEEEPVTTFPAFTASTFNVHLRYAYGQKYIGILGTKVPDEDSRFPILSLSYVKGVKGFLAGTLNFDKWLASLRYRRYWRGLGESQLYVEAGTVSGEVPLPYLFNSSGIGRDFQWLSIDRVFQTMDFYEFLSDQFVHIFFRHEFGKLLFRTQWLQPAIAVEQNVGVGRLTSDVPEGTSFKHLQKPYLEAGLVVDNIIRINYLNVAWIGLGVGAYYRYGAQHLPGGWTENMGWRFSLTIDY
;
A
#
# COMPACT_ATOMS: atom_id res chain seq x y z
N VAL A 1 -42.80 -73.64 20.55
CA VAL A 1 -41.95 -72.49 20.90
C VAL A 1 -41.23 -71.90 19.65
N GLY A 2 -41.22 -72.61 18.47
CA GLY A 2 -40.47 -72.18 17.32
C GLY A 2 -41.19 -71.21 16.32
N ASP A 3 -42.52 -71.09 16.36
CA ASP A 3 -43.26 -70.31 15.38
C ASP A 3 -43.56 -68.86 15.82
N SER A 4 -43.58 -68.58 17.13
CA SER A 4 -43.80 -67.23 17.63
C SER A 4 -42.55 -66.30 17.47
N GLU A 5 -41.34 -66.93 17.54
CA GLU A 5 -40.09 -66.16 17.33
C GLU A 5 -39.85 -65.83 15.84
N LYS A 6 -40.24 -66.73 14.92
CA LYS A 6 -40.18 -66.45 13.50
C LYS A 6 -41.15 -65.37 13.05
N GLN A 7 -42.31 -65.23 13.66
CA GLN A 7 -43.31 -64.20 13.41
C GLN A 7 -42.89 -62.84 13.98
N ALA A 8 -42.29 -62.85 15.16
CA ALA A 8 -41.73 -61.62 15.77
C ALA A 8 -40.50 -61.10 15.03
N MET A 9 -39.71 -62.01 14.44
CA MET A 9 -38.55 -61.63 13.62
C MET A 9 -39.01 -61.07 12.25
N LYS A 10 -40.04 -61.59 11.62
CA LYS A 10 -40.67 -61.07 10.38
C LYS A 10 -41.30 -59.71 10.63
N ILE A 11 -41.95 -59.45 11.75
CA ILE A 11 -42.52 -58.15 12.10
C ILE A 11 -41.43 -57.12 12.41
N LYS A 12 -40.35 -57.49 13.08
CA LYS A 12 -39.17 -56.63 13.30
C LYS A 12 -38.44 -56.34 11.97
N LEU A 13 -38.35 -57.25 11.06
CA LEU A 13 -37.78 -57.06 9.74
C LEU A 13 -38.66 -56.15 8.87
N LEU A 14 -39.98 -56.25 8.96
CA LEU A 14 -40.93 -55.36 8.27
C LEU A 14 -40.87 -53.92 8.84
N PHE A 15 -40.73 -53.74 10.14
CA PHE A 15 -40.54 -52.42 10.77
C PHE A 15 -39.16 -51.81 10.45
N LEU A 16 -38.11 -52.63 10.37
CA LEU A 16 -36.79 -52.20 9.92
C LEU A 16 -36.81 -51.80 8.42
N PHE A 17 -37.56 -52.47 7.59
CA PHE A 17 -37.73 -52.13 6.17
C PHE A 17 -38.65 -50.91 5.95
N SER A 18 -39.65 -50.69 6.82
CA SER A 18 -40.49 -49.51 6.80
C SER A 18 -39.80 -48.24 7.29
N SER A 19 -38.82 -48.35 8.20
CA SER A 19 -38.03 -47.20 8.71
C SER A 19 -36.92 -46.77 7.73
N LEU A 20 -36.59 -47.58 6.70
CA LEU A 20 -35.62 -47.25 5.66
C LEU A 20 -36.24 -46.48 4.48
N PHE A 21 -37.55 -46.25 4.44
CA PHE A 21 -38.25 -45.59 3.34
C PHE A 21 -38.59 -44.11 3.62
N PHE A 22 -38.13 -43.52 4.73
CA PHE A 22 -38.17 -42.06 4.94
C PHE A 22 -36.75 -41.47 4.80
N LEU A 23 -36.11 -41.77 3.67
CA LEU A 23 -35.08 -40.91 3.15
C LEU A 23 -35.82 -39.72 2.47
N ASP A 24 -35.94 -38.62 3.14
CA ASP A 24 -36.28 -37.35 2.50
C ASP A 24 -35.29 -37.15 1.34
N VAL A 25 -35.72 -37.51 0.12
CA VAL A 25 -35.01 -37.15 -1.09
C VAL A 25 -35.27 -35.69 -1.34
N SER A 26 -34.57 -34.80 -0.58
CA SER A 26 -34.56 -33.38 -0.94
C SER A 26 -33.84 -33.24 -2.27
N ALA A 27 -34.57 -32.78 -3.28
CA ALA A 27 -34.00 -32.50 -4.60
C ALA A 27 -32.95 -31.37 -4.43
N GLN A 28 -31.72 -31.68 -4.78
CA GLN A 28 -30.59 -30.72 -4.75
C GLN A 28 -30.41 -30.15 -6.15
N ILE A 29 -30.79 -28.89 -6.33
CA ILE A 29 -30.67 -28.18 -7.61
C ILE A 29 -29.34 -27.42 -7.59
N ARG A 30 -28.53 -27.61 -8.61
CA ARG A 30 -27.22 -26.98 -8.77
C ARG A 30 -27.06 -26.35 -10.13
N GLY A 31 -26.33 -25.25 -10.20
CA GLY A 31 -26.05 -24.62 -11.48
C GLY A 31 -25.05 -23.50 -11.36
N VAL A 32 -24.84 -22.84 -12.50
CA VAL A 32 -24.01 -21.63 -12.63
C VAL A 32 -24.81 -20.54 -13.33
N VAL A 33 -24.68 -19.31 -12.88
CA VAL A 33 -25.26 -18.13 -13.50
C VAL A 33 -24.14 -17.30 -14.12
N THR A 34 -24.30 -16.90 -15.37
CA THR A 34 -23.34 -16.11 -16.14
C THR A 34 -24.01 -14.89 -16.76
N ASN A 35 -23.20 -13.94 -17.22
CA ASN A 35 -23.67 -12.90 -18.14
C ASN A 35 -23.71 -13.43 -19.59
N GLU A 36 -24.07 -12.57 -20.55
CA GLU A 36 -24.11 -12.89 -21.98
C GLU A 36 -22.74 -13.25 -22.57
N ALA A 37 -21.65 -12.76 -21.96
CA ALA A 37 -20.28 -13.08 -22.35
C ALA A 37 -19.77 -14.41 -21.75
N GLY A 38 -20.61 -15.09 -20.94
CA GLY A 38 -20.22 -16.33 -20.24
C GLY A 38 -19.42 -16.12 -18.96
N GLU A 39 -19.30 -14.89 -18.47
CA GLU A 39 -18.62 -14.60 -17.21
C GLU A 39 -19.54 -14.90 -16.04
N PRO A 40 -19.05 -15.54 -14.95
CA PRO A 40 -19.86 -15.88 -13.81
C PRO A 40 -20.37 -14.63 -13.08
N LEU A 41 -21.63 -14.67 -12.64
CA LEU A 41 -22.26 -13.61 -11.86
C LEU A 41 -22.35 -14.01 -10.39
N SER A 42 -21.59 -13.32 -9.57
CA SER A 42 -21.59 -13.48 -8.11
C SER A 42 -22.85 -12.88 -7.48
N PHE A 43 -23.34 -13.53 -6.42
CA PHE A 43 -24.43 -13.03 -5.57
C PHE A 43 -25.77 -12.80 -6.28
N VAL A 44 -26.04 -13.55 -7.37
CA VAL A 44 -27.36 -13.60 -8.00
C VAL A 44 -28.35 -14.25 -7.05
N ASN A 45 -29.50 -13.63 -6.88
CA ASN A 45 -30.59 -14.18 -6.09
C ASN A 45 -31.34 -15.26 -6.89
N VAL A 46 -31.42 -16.47 -6.36
CA VAL A 46 -32.12 -17.63 -6.97
C VAL A 46 -33.24 -18.08 -6.05
N MET A 47 -34.50 -18.01 -6.50
CA MET A 47 -35.66 -18.35 -5.70
C MET A 47 -36.47 -19.50 -6.35
N ILE A 48 -37.00 -20.37 -5.53
CA ILE A 48 -37.92 -21.42 -5.95
C ILE A 48 -39.36 -20.88 -5.90
N ASN A 49 -40.13 -21.00 -6.99
CA ASN A 49 -41.55 -20.62 -7.04
C ASN A 49 -41.82 -19.18 -6.53
N ASP A 50 -40.87 -18.24 -6.74
CA ASP A 50 -40.90 -16.88 -6.19
C ASP A 50 -41.06 -16.85 -4.66
N SER A 51 -40.73 -17.94 -3.95
CA SER A 51 -40.79 -18.02 -2.49
C SER A 51 -39.53 -17.40 -1.91
N PRO A 52 -39.61 -16.32 -1.12
CA PRO A 52 -38.46 -15.76 -0.45
C PRO A 52 -37.86 -16.69 0.60
N ARG A 53 -38.56 -17.76 0.99
CA ARG A 53 -38.13 -18.76 2.00
C ARG A 53 -37.27 -19.86 1.42
N ASP A 54 -37.41 -20.09 0.11
CA ASP A 54 -36.74 -21.18 -0.59
C ASP A 54 -35.82 -20.58 -1.67
N GLY A 55 -34.73 -19.96 -1.21
CA GLY A 55 -33.80 -19.28 -2.08
C GLY A 55 -32.35 -19.47 -1.66
N ALA A 56 -31.45 -19.19 -2.59
CA ALA A 56 -30.01 -19.10 -2.37
C ALA A 56 -29.42 -17.94 -3.17
N THR A 57 -28.20 -17.54 -2.84
CA THR A 57 -27.40 -16.64 -3.67
C THR A 57 -26.26 -17.41 -4.33
N THR A 58 -25.86 -16.99 -5.54
CA THR A 58 -24.67 -17.55 -6.16
C THR A 58 -23.42 -17.18 -5.38
N ASP A 59 -22.42 -18.05 -5.37
CA ASP A 59 -21.09 -17.76 -4.87
C ASP A 59 -20.29 -16.86 -5.85
N LEU A 60 -19.00 -16.62 -5.58
CA LEU A 60 -18.13 -15.81 -6.44
C LEU A 60 -17.90 -16.41 -7.84
N ASP A 61 -18.17 -17.72 -8.02
CA ASP A 61 -18.10 -18.42 -9.31
C ASP A 61 -19.42 -18.45 -10.04
N GLY A 62 -20.43 -17.71 -9.55
CA GLY A 62 -21.77 -17.75 -10.07
C GLY A 62 -22.51 -19.07 -9.79
N ARG A 63 -21.96 -19.96 -8.96
CA ARG A 63 -22.55 -21.26 -8.66
C ARG A 63 -23.58 -21.13 -7.55
N PHE A 64 -24.65 -21.88 -7.68
CA PHE A 64 -25.67 -21.99 -6.64
C PHE A 64 -26.02 -23.43 -6.35
N GLU A 65 -26.45 -23.68 -5.12
CA GLU A 65 -26.97 -24.94 -4.64
C GLU A 65 -28.19 -24.67 -3.77
N ILE A 66 -29.35 -25.19 -4.17
CA ILE A 66 -30.60 -25.07 -3.42
C ILE A 66 -31.12 -26.47 -3.10
N ARG A 67 -31.55 -26.68 -1.86
CA ARG A 67 -32.25 -27.88 -1.43
C ARG A 67 -33.75 -27.55 -1.32
N SER A 68 -34.56 -28.27 -2.06
CA SER A 68 -36.03 -28.14 -1.98
C SER A 68 -36.64 -29.34 -1.26
N GLY A 69 -37.48 -29.07 -0.28
CA GLY A 69 -38.34 -30.06 0.37
C GLY A 69 -39.72 -30.21 -0.29
N GLY A 70 -39.99 -29.46 -1.39
CA GLY A 70 -41.25 -29.41 -2.09
C GLY A 70 -41.12 -29.50 -3.62
N SER A 71 -42.27 -29.40 -4.36
CA SER A 71 -42.26 -29.33 -5.81
C SER A 71 -41.61 -28.02 -6.27
N VAL A 72 -40.78 -28.13 -7.31
CA VAL A 72 -40.15 -26.99 -7.96
C VAL A 72 -40.75 -26.80 -9.34
N ASP A 73 -41.65 -25.82 -9.46
CA ASP A 73 -42.33 -25.54 -10.71
C ASP A 73 -41.46 -24.64 -11.60
N PHE A 74 -40.78 -23.68 -11.00
CA PHE A 74 -39.83 -22.80 -11.68
C PHE A 74 -38.78 -22.22 -10.72
N LEU A 75 -37.68 -21.76 -11.29
CA LEU A 75 -36.64 -20.97 -10.61
C LEU A 75 -36.64 -19.55 -11.16
N THR A 76 -36.54 -18.58 -10.26
CA THR A 76 -36.41 -17.17 -10.64
C THR A 76 -35.03 -16.66 -10.25
N PHE A 77 -34.34 -16.07 -11.23
CA PHE A 77 -33.02 -15.45 -11.07
C PHE A 77 -33.17 -13.93 -11.14
N SER A 78 -32.69 -13.23 -10.13
CA SER A 78 -32.70 -11.76 -10.11
C SER A 78 -31.35 -11.22 -9.68
N TYR A 79 -30.90 -10.19 -10.40
CA TYR A 79 -29.63 -9.51 -10.13
C TYR A 79 -29.71 -8.05 -10.56
N LEU A 80 -29.10 -7.14 -9.80
CA LEU A 80 -29.10 -5.71 -10.11
C LEU A 80 -28.41 -5.44 -11.45
N GLY A 81 -29.06 -4.71 -12.35
CA GLY A 81 -28.55 -4.43 -13.69
C GLY A 81 -28.76 -5.52 -14.72
N TYR A 82 -29.60 -6.54 -14.41
CA TYR A 82 -29.95 -7.63 -15.30
C TYR A 82 -31.45 -7.86 -15.33
N GLU A 83 -31.95 -8.38 -16.45
CA GLU A 83 -33.36 -8.79 -16.58
C GLU A 83 -33.65 -9.98 -15.64
N ARG A 84 -34.77 -9.91 -14.94
CA ARG A 84 -35.25 -11.03 -14.13
C ARG A 84 -35.58 -12.20 -15.03
N ARG A 85 -34.96 -13.35 -14.82
CA ARG A 85 -35.16 -14.56 -15.63
C ARG A 85 -35.87 -15.64 -14.84
N ARG A 86 -36.99 -16.15 -15.40
CA ARG A 86 -37.71 -17.29 -14.84
C ARG A 86 -37.47 -18.52 -15.72
N VAL A 87 -37.21 -19.66 -15.11
CA VAL A 87 -36.93 -20.94 -15.76
C VAL A 87 -37.87 -21.98 -15.19
N SER A 88 -38.74 -22.57 -16.03
CA SER A 88 -39.70 -23.59 -15.63
C SER A 88 -39.12 -25.00 -15.68
N GLY A 89 -39.55 -25.88 -14.75
CA GLY A 89 -39.21 -27.30 -14.73
C GLY A 89 -39.66 -28.05 -16.00
N ASP A 90 -40.68 -27.54 -16.71
CA ASP A 90 -41.12 -28.10 -18.01
C ASP A 90 -40.12 -27.87 -19.15
N THR A 91 -39.27 -26.84 -19.01
CA THR A 91 -38.26 -26.47 -20.01
C THR A 91 -36.84 -26.91 -19.68
N MET A 92 -36.56 -27.20 -18.42
CA MET A 92 -35.24 -27.64 -17.95
C MET A 92 -35.33 -28.72 -16.88
N ASN A 93 -34.44 -29.72 -16.98
CA ASN A 93 -34.31 -30.75 -15.97
C ASN A 93 -33.53 -30.24 -14.75
N PHE A 94 -34.19 -29.98 -13.63
CA PHE A 94 -33.62 -29.48 -12.40
C PHE A 94 -32.72 -30.47 -11.65
N THR A 95 -32.68 -31.75 -12.06
CA THR A 95 -31.75 -32.75 -11.53
C THR A 95 -30.37 -32.69 -12.21
N ALA A 96 -30.30 -32.02 -13.37
CA ALA A 96 -29.05 -31.77 -14.07
C ALA A 96 -28.38 -30.49 -13.58
N PHE A 97 -27.11 -30.34 -13.88
CA PHE A 97 -26.37 -29.07 -13.61
C PHE A 97 -26.90 -28.00 -14.58
N LEU A 98 -27.41 -26.91 -14.03
CA LEU A 98 -28.01 -25.81 -14.79
C LEU A 98 -26.95 -24.78 -15.19
N SER A 99 -27.06 -24.29 -16.45
CA SER A 99 -26.30 -23.14 -16.91
C SER A 99 -27.25 -22.03 -17.33
N ILE A 100 -27.25 -20.91 -16.65
CA ILE A 100 -28.19 -19.82 -16.80
C ILE A 100 -27.43 -18.55 -17.17
N ALA A 101 -27.73 -17.99 -18.38
CA ALA A 101 -27.19 -16.67 -18.74
C ALA A 101 -28.26 -15.60 -18.47
N LEU A 102 -27.87 -14.51 -17.79
CA LEU A 102 -28.72 -13.33 -17.61
C LEU A 102 -28.37 -12.28 -18.66
N VAL A 103 -29.41 -11.57 -19.13
CA VAL A 103 -29.28 -10.47 -20.10
C VAL A 103 -29.10 -9.17 -19.31
N SER A 104 -28.09 -8.37 -19.68
CA SER A 104 -27.87 -7.08 -19.07
C SER A 104 -28.98 -6.10 -19.41
N GLN A 105 -29.49 -5.40 -18.43
CA GLN A 105 -30.47 -4.33 -18.57
C GLN A 105 -29.93 -3.03 -18.00
N ALA A 106 -30.00 -1.96 -18.78
CA ALA A 106 -29.60 -0.65 -18.28
C ALA A 106 -30.45 -0.30 -17.04
N TYR A 107 -29.85 -0.30 -15.88
CA TYR A 107 -30.50 0.08 -14.65
C TYR A 107 -30.37 1.60 -14.47
N ASP A 108 -31.46 2.30 -14.75
CA ASP A 108 -31.53 3.74 -14.48
C ASP A 108 -31.84 3.96 -12.99
N ILE A 109 -30.80 4.34 -12.22
CA ILE A 109 -30.92 4.68 -10.78
C ILE A 109 -31.82 5.93 -10.55
N ALA A 110 -32.51 6.42 -11.53
CA ALA A 110 -33.09 7.74 -11.59
C ALA A 110 -34.54 7.87 -11.06
N ALA A 111 -35.18 6.86 -10.58
CA ALA A 111 -36.48 7.01 -9.90
C ALA A 111 -36.28 7.00 -8.38
N ILE A 112 -35.88 8.15 -7.81
CA ILE A 112 -35.99 8.38 -6.35
C ILE A 112 -37.50 8.41 -6.04
N GLU A 113 -38.06 7.26 -5.71
CA GLU A 113 -39.37 7.21 -5.07
C GLU A 113 -39.21 7.78 -3.65
N VAL A 114 -39.66 8.99 -3.42
CA VAL A 114 -39.72 9.60 -2.09
C VAL A 114 -40.79 8.86 -1.32
N ILE A 115 -40.41 7.76 -0.67
CA ILE A 115 -41.29 7.05 0.26
C ILE A 115 -41.46 7.96 1.48
N ALA A 116 -42.69 8.33 1.77
CA ALA A 116 -43.01 9.06 3.02
C ALA A 116 -42.71 8.14 4.20
N GLY A 117 -41.67 8.45 4.98
CA GLY A 117 -41.24 7.68 6.14
C GLY A 117 -39.74 7.47 6.22
N GLU A 118 -39.26 6.79 7.23
CA GLU A 118 -37.86 6.44 7.37
C GLU A 118 -37.54 5.25 6.44
N ASN A 119 -36.49 5.38 5.60
CA ASN A 119 -36.08 4.35 4.65
C ASN A 119 -35.70 3.05 5.40
N PRO A 120 -36.36 1.91 5.09
CA PRO A 120 -36.05 0.62 5.73
C PRO A 120 -34.57 0.19 5.62
N ALA A 121 -33.94 0.48 4.48
CA ALA A 121 -32.52 0.19 4.28
C ALA A 121 -31.63 0.98 5.25
N ASP A 122 -31.95 2.26 5.51
CA ASP A 122 -31.22 3.08 6.48
C ASP A 122 -31.35 2.52 7.90
N GLN A 123 -32.50 1.94 8.27
CA GLN A 123 -32.70 1.29 9.59
C GLN A 123 -31.81 0.05 9.73
N VAL A 124 -31.75 -0.80 8.69
CA VAL A 124 -30.85 -1.97 8.69
C VAL A 124 -29.41 -1.51 8.77
N MET A 125 -29.00 -0.54 7.94
CA MET A 125 -27.62 -0.03 7.91
C MET A 125 -27.18 0.61 9.24
N LYS A 126 -28.06 1.29 9.96
CA LYS A 126 -27.78 1.78 11.32
C LYS A 126 -27.38 0.63 12.26
N LYS A 127 -28.07 -0.52 12.17
CA LYS A 127 -27.78 -1.72 12.97
C LYS A 127 -26.48 -2.38 12.54
N VAL A 128 -26.21 -2.48 11.22
CA VAL A 128 -24.94 -2.96 10.68
C VAL A 128 -23.76 -2.13 11.19
N ILE A 129 -23.88 -0.80 11.14
CA ILE A 129 -22.84 0.12 11.63
C ILE A 129 -22.62 -0.04 13.13
N ALA A 130 -23.69 -0.22 13.92
CA ALA A 130 -23.58 -0.46 15.35
C ALA A 130 -22.92 -1.81 15.68
N ALA A 131 -23.17 -2.85 14.86
CA ALA A 131 -22.60 -4.20 15.02
C ALA A 131 -21.21 -4.38 14.40
N ARG A 132 -20.72 -3.39 13.65
CA ARG A 132 -19.50 -3.46 12.84
C ARG A 132 -18.29 -4.02 13.57
N ASP A 133 -17.99 -3.47 14.75
CA ASP A 133 -16.79 -3.84 15.50
C ASP A 133 -16.89 -5.28 16.05
N ARG A 134 -18.11 -5.81 16.24
CA ARG A 134 -18.33 -7.20 16.64
C ARG A 134 -17.95 -8.19 15.54
N HIS A 135 -18.22 -7.84 14.28
CA HIS A 135 -18.00 -8.73 13.13
C HIS A 135 -16.68 -8.46 12.41
N ASN A 136 -15.93 -7.42 12.81
CA ASN A 136 -14.63 -7.12 12.24
C ASN A 136 -13.55 -8.08 12.79
N PRO A 137 -12.94 -8.95 11.96
CA PRO A 137 -11.87 -9.83 12.39
C PRO A 137 -10.69 -9.08 13.03
N GLU A 138 -10.40 -7.85 12.59
CA GLU A 138 -9.31 -7.03 13.11
C GLU A 138 -9.63 -6.39 14.50
N LYS A 139 -10.80 -6.67 15.06
CA LYS A 139 -11.16 -6.33 16.44
C LYS A 139 -11.11 -7.52 17.38
N LEU A 140 -10.91 -8.74 16.88
CA LEU A 140 -10.68 -9.93 17.67
C LEU A 140 -9.38 -9.84 18.49
N ALA A 141 -9.30 -10.55 19.59
CA ALA A 141 -8.08 -10.60 20.42
C ALA A 141 -6.91 -11.17 19.60
N ALA A 142 -7.09 -12.32 18.99
CA ALA A 142 -6.16 -12.93 18.07
C ALA A 142 -6.84 -14.00 17.21
N TYR A 143 -6.30 -14.26 16.02
CA TYR A 143 -6.68 -15.39 15.19
C TYR A 143 -5.52 -15.90 14.34
N SER A 144 -5.68 -17.10 13.81
CA SER A 144 -4.86 -17.59 12.70
C SER A 144 -5.74 -18.23 11.64
N CYS A 145 -5.34 -18.14 10.38
CA CYS A 145 -6.00 -18.81 9.27
C CYS A 145 -4.98 -19.17 8.19
N LYS A 146 -5.34 -20.15 7.35
CA LYS A 146 -4.63 -20.43 6.10
C LYS A 146 -5.38 -19.80 4.95
N THR A 147 -4.64 -19.31 3.97
CA THR A 147 -5.23 -18.71 2.77
C THR A 147 -4.54 -19.29 1.54
N TYR A 148 -5.34 -19.82 0.62
CA TYR A 148 -4.88 -20.08 -0.75
C TYR A 148 -5.18 -18.83 -1.57
N ASN A 149 -4.17 -18.30 -2.24
CA ASN A 149 -4.27 -17.10 -3.08
C ASN A 149 -3.92 -17.45 -4.51
N LYS A 150 -4.70 -16.93 -5.46
CA LYS A 150 -4.46 -17.00 -6.90
C LYS A 150 -4.56 -15.60 -7.48
N LEU A 151 -3.55 -15.17 -8.22
CA LEU A 151 -3.48 -13.87 -8.89
C LEU A 151 -3.07 -14.08 -10.33
N HIS A 152 -3.79 -13.47 -11.26
CA HIS A 152 -3.38 -13.45 -12.67
C HIS A 152 -3.49 -12.05 -13.26
N PHE A 153 -2.63 -11.79 -14.24
CA PHE A 153 -2.72 -10.63 -15.12
C PHE A 153 -3.03 -11.13 -16.53
N ALA A 154 -3.92 -10.45 -17.21
CA ALA A 154 -4.32 -10.77 -18.57
C ALA A 154 -4.42 -9.52 -19.42
N TRP A 155 -4.31 -9.68 -20.74
CA TRP A 155 -4.65 -8.63 -21.65
C TRP A 155 -6.17 -8.43 -21.68
N LEU A 156 -6.58 -7.17 -21.82
CA LEU A 156 -7.99 -6.76 -21.99
C LEU A 156 -8.14 -6.11 -23.36
N PRO A 157 -8.40 -6.91 -24.43
CA PRO A 157 -8.55 -6.37 -25.77
C PRO A 157 -9.78 -5.48 -25.88
N GLN A 158 -9.59 -4.26 -26.42
CA GLN A 158 -10.68 -3.31 -26.71
C GLN A 158 -11.19 -3.55 -28.15
N SER A 159 -11.82 -4.73 -28.37
CA SER A 159 -12.21 -5.20 -29.70
C SER A 159 -13.08 -4.20 -30.44
N ASP A 160 -14.10 -3.62 -29.78
CA ASP A 160 -15.03 -2.65 -30.39
C ASP A 160 -14.33 -1.38 -30.85
N LYS A 161 -13.37 -0.87 -30.06
CA LYS A 161 -12.59 0.32 -30.41
C LYS A 161 -11.66 0.03 -31.59
N LEU A 162 -11.05 -1.15 -31.58
CA LEU A 162 -10.16 -1.61 -32.64
C LEU A 162 -10.91 -1.83 -33.96
N GLU A 163 -12.06 -2.50 -33.93
CA GLU A 163 -12.93 -2.75 -35.10
C GLU A 163 -13.45 -1.44 -35.71
N LYS A 164 -13.95 -0.51 -34.87
CA LYS A 164 -14.37 0.82 -35.32
C LYS A 164 -13.25 1.59 -36.00
N LYS A 165 -11.99 1.40 -35.58
CA LYS A 165 -10.82 2.06 -36.20
C LYS A 165 -10.42 1.34 -37.51
N LEU A 166 -10.46 -0.01 -37.51
CA LEU A 166 -10.18 -0.80 -38.71
C LEU A 166 -11.26 -0.62 -39.81
N ALA A 167 -12.51 -0.38 -39.45
CA ALA A 167 -13.58 -0.08 -40.42
C ALA A 167 -13.33 1.23 -41.19
N LYS A 168 -12.51 2.14 -40.65
CA LYS A 168 -12.06 3.37 -41.34
C LYS A 168 -10.78 3.17 -42.14
N ARG A 169 -10.51 1.97 -42.62
CA ARG A 169 -9.24 1.53 -43.23
C ARG A 169 -8.76 2.40 -44.41
N ASP A 170 -9.69 2.90 -45.20
CA ASP A 170 -9.38 3.74 -46.40
C ASP A 170 -8.80 5.10 -46.04
N SER A 171 -8.90 5.52 -44.80
CA SER A 171 -8.34 6.79 -44.28
C SER A 171 -7.01 6.61 -43.54
N LEU A 172 -6.51 5.37 -43.37
CA LEU A 172 -5.28 5.08 -42.64
C LEU A 172 -4.07 5.02 -43.58
N ASP A 173 -2.95 5.56 -43.14
CA ASP A 173 -1.69 5.38 -43.87
C ASP A 173 -1.16 3.93 -43.74
N LYS A 174 -0.15 3.56 -44.54
CA LYS A 174 0.42 2.19 -44.52
C LYS A 174 1.03 1.83 -43.16
N LYS A 175 1.57 2.79 -42.43
CA LYS A 175 2.20 2.58 -41.12
C LYS A 175 1.17 2.33 -40.05
N GLU A 176 0.11 3.14 -40.02
CA GLU A 176 -1.04 2.96 -39.14
C GLU A 176 -1.77 1.64 -39.39
N SER A 177 -2.06 1.31 -40.65
CA SER A 177 -2.70 0.05 -41.03
C SER A 177 -1.89 -1.16 -40.57
N ARG A 178 -0.55 -1.14 -40.70
CA ARG A 178 0.33 -2.20 -40.21
C ARG A 178 0.34 -2.28 -38.69
N TYR A 179 0.32 -1.14 -38.00
CA TYR A 179 0.21 -1.09 -36.54
C TYR A 179 -1.08 -1.75 -36.06
N PHE A 180 -2.23 -1.37 -36.61
CA PHE A 180 -3.52 -1.95 -36.19
C PHE A 180 -3.66 -3.43 -36.50
N GLN A 181 -3.12 -3.89 -37.64
CA GLN A 181 -3.05 -5.34 -37.95
C GLN A 181 -2.18 -6.10 -36.94
N ASN A 182 -1.06 -5.52 -36.50
CA ASN A 182 -0.23 -6.14 -35.48
C ASN A 182 -0.92 -6.19 -34.12
N VAL A 183 -1.63 -5.10 -33.72
CA VAL A 183 -2.45 -5.07 -32.50
C VAL A 183 -3.55 -6.13 -32.55
N GLN A 184 -4.23 -6.30 -33.69
CA GLN A 184 -5.27 -7.31 -33.86
C GLN A 184 -4.73 -8.74 -33.74
N LYS A 185 -3.60 -9.05 -34.40
CA LYS A 185 -2.94 -10.35 -34.30
C LYS A 185 -2.49 -10.63 -32.87
N PHE A 186 -1.91 -9.62 -32.21
CA PHE A 186 -1.48 -9.71 -30.83
C PHE A 186 -2.68 -9.93 -29.89
N SER A 187 -3.78 -9.20 -30.07
CA SER A 187 -5.01 -9.35 -29.30
C SER A 187 -5.59 -10.78 -29.41
N GLN A 188 -5.57 -11.38 -30.61
CA GLN A 188 -6.02 -12.75 -30.81
C GLN A 188 -5.12 -13.78 -30.11
N SER A 189 -3.78 -13.59 -30.13
CA SER A 189 -2.87 -14.47 -29.41
C SER A 189 -2.89 -14.25 -27.89
N ALA A 190 -3.23 -13.05 -27.46
CA ALA A 190 -3.26 -12.61 -26.06
C ALA A 190 -4.41 -13.26 -25.27
N THR A 191 -5.41 -13.82 -25.95
CA THR A 191 -6.53 -14.55 -25.30
C THR A 191 -6.22 -16.02 -25.03
N ALA A 192 -5.11 -16.55 -25.55
CA ALA A 192 -4.75 -17.97 -25.40
C ALA A 192 -4.12 -18.33 -24.04
N HIS A 193 -3.61 -17.36 -23.31
CA HIS A 193 -3.01 -17.50 -21.98
C HIS A 193 -2.98 -16.16 -21.24
N HIS A 194 -2.84 -16.20 -19.91
CA HIS A 194 -2.60 -14.99 -19.13
C HIS A 194 -1.15 -14.48 -19.32
N LEU A 195 -0.94 -13.19 -19.00
CA LEU A 195 0.39 -12.60 -18.95
C LEU A 195 1.23 -13.13 -17.78
N PHE A 196 0.56 -13.47 -16.71
CA PHE A 196 1.16 -13.85 -15.45
C PHE A 196 0.14 -14.62 -14.62
N LEU A 197 0.57 -15.65 -13.95
CA LEU A 197 -0.23 -16.42 -13.00
C LEU A 197 0.64 -16.75 -11.79
N MET A 198 0.10 -16.50 -10.62
CA MET A 198 0.72 -16.83 -9.34
C MET A 198 -0.27 -17.52 -8.43
N GLU A 199 0.22 -18.55 -7.74
CA GLU A 199 -0.48 -19.21 -6.66
C GLU A 199 0.37 -19.15 -5.39
N SER A 200 -0.24 -18.93 -4.24
CA SER A 200 0.45 -19.02 -2.95
C SER A 200 -0.45 -19.62 -1.87
N ILE A 201 0.15 -20.32 -0.94
CA ILE A 201 -0.50 -20.78 0.28
C ILE A 201 0.17 -20.07 1.44
N THR A 202 -0.61 -19.30 2.20
CA THR A 202 -0.10 -18.49 3.29
C THR A 202 -0.75 -18.86 4.62
N GLU A 203 -0.05 -18.64 5.73
CA GLU A 203 -0.60 -18.66 7.08
C GLU A 203 -0.61 -17.23 7.62
N ARG A 204 -1.81 -16.69 7.89
CA ARG A 204 -1.99 -15.38 8.51
C ARG A 204 -2.20 -15.55 10.01
N LYS A 205 -1.41 -14.84 10.82
CA LYS A 205 -1.57 -14.67 12.26
C LYS A 205 -1.83 -13.22 12.58
N TYR A 206 -2.84 -12.98 13.38
CA TYR A 206 -3.23 -11.64 13.80
C TYR A 206 -3.36 -11.56 15.32
N GLN A 207 -2.98 -10.43 15.89
CA GLN A 207 -3.20 -10.09 17.29
C GLN A 207 -3.45 -8.60 17.45
N LYS A 208 -4.53 -8.26 18.16
CA LYS A 208 -4.87 -6.88 18.49
C LYS A 208 -3.70 -6.20 19.25
N PRO A 209 -3.42 -4.91 19.00
CA PRO A 209 -4.25 -3.97 18.25
C PRO A 209 -3.85 -3.74 16.77
N ALA A 210 -2.91 -4.35 16.18
CA ALA A 210 -2.57 -4.24 14.75
C ALA A 210 -1.33 -5.07 14.38
N GLN A 211 -1.09 -6.14 15.12
CA GLN A 211 0.02 -7.03 14.82
C GLN A 211 -0.49 -8.13 13.89
N TYR A 212 0.11 -8.29 12.73
CA TYR A 212 -0.12 -9.43 11.87
C TYR A 212 1.18 -9.89 11.23
N LEU A 213 1.25 -11.17 10.97
CA LEU A 213 2.31 -11.81 10.22
C LEU A 213 1.67 -12.76 9.22
N GLU A 214 2.04 -12.64 7.97
CA GLU A 214 1.68 -13.57 6.91
C GLU A 214 2.93 -14.35 6.50
N THR A 215 2.89 -15.66 6.70
CA THR A 215 3.98 -16.56 6.33
C THR A 215 3.60 -17.29 5.06
N VAL A 216 4.39 -17.15 4.02
CA VAL A 216 4.21 -17.86 2.77
C VAL A 216 4.83 -19.23 2.89
N LEU A 217 3.95 -20.24 2.90
CA LEU A 217 4.34 -21.64 3.01
C LEU A 217 4.71 -22.24 1.66
N HIS A 218 3.98 -21.85 0.61
CA HIS A 218 4.16 -22.34 -0.75
C HIS A 218 3.90 -21.22 -1.74
N ASN A 219 4.71 -21.12 -2.80
CA ASN A 219 4.60 -20.12 -3.84
C ASN A 219 4.94 -20.72 -5.21
N LYS A 220 4.12 -20.42 -6.23
CA LYS A 220 4.34 -20.82 -7.62
C LYS A 220 4.03 -19.65 -8.53
N VAL A 221 4.96 -19.28 -9.37
CA VAL A 221 4.88 -18.11 -10.26
C VAL A 221 5.18 -18.56 -11.69
N SER A 222 4.30 -18.26 -12.63
CA SER A 222 4.51 -18.62 -14.04
C SER A 222 5.70 -17.89 -14.65
N GLY A 223 6.60 -18.61 -15.29
CA GLY A 223 7.78 -18.06 -15.95
C GLY A 223 8.94 -17.69 -15.02
N PHE A 224 8.79 -17.85 -13.71
CA PHE A 224 9.83 -17.52 -12.73
C PHE A 224 10.02 -18.66 -11.71
N LYS A 225 11.25 -19.00 -11.42
CA LYS A 225 11.62 -20.02 -10.43
C LYS A 225 12.10 -19.42 -9.11
N GLU A 226 12.63 -18.18 -9.14
CA GLU A 226 13.27 -17.50 -8.01
C GLU A 226 12.54 -16.21 -7.57
N ALA A 227 11.42 -15.87 -8.18
CA ALA A 227 10.78 -14.60 -7.93
C ALA A 227 9.97 -14.59 -6.62
N GLU A 228 10.29 -13.63 -5.75
CA GLU A 228 9.63 -13.39 -4.47
C GLU A 228 8.40 -12.47 -4.64
N PHE A 229 7.51 -12.74 -5.60
CA PHE A 229 6.32 -11.93 -5.89
C PHE A 229 5.18 -12.16 -4.88
N VAL A 230 5.48 -12.34 -3.64
CA VAL A 230 4.48 -12.77 -2.65
C VAL A 230 3.64 -11.64 -2.11
N ALA A 231 4.16 -10.43 -2.13
CA ALA A 231 3.55 -9.31 -1.44
C ALA A 231 2.29 -8.75 -2.13
N LEU A 232 2.09 -9.01 -3.42
CA LEU A 232 1.06 -8.30 -4.20
C LEU A 232 -0.39 -8.74 -3.91
N ALA A 233 -0.65 -10.04 -3.74
CA ALA A 233 -2.04 -10.53 -3.61
C ALA A 233 -2.69 -10.13 -2.27
N SER A 234 -1.96 -10.20 -1.17
CA SER A 234 -2.47 -9.87 0.17
C SER A 234 -2.48 -8.36 0.47
N GLN A 235 -1.80 -7.55 -0.35
CA GLN A 235 -1.69 -6.10 -0.16
C GLN A 235 -2.70 -5.30 -0.98
N VAL A 236 -3.24 -5.89 -2.06
CA VAL A 236 -4.12 -5.19 -3.00
C VAL A 236 -5.56 -5.07 -2.50
N GLN A 237 -6.03 -5.95 -1.60
CA GLN A 237 -7.41 -5.91 -1.12
C GLN A 237 -7.48 -5.90 0.42
N PRO A 238 -8.48 -5.23 1.03
CA PRO A 238 -8.70 -5.31 2.46
C PRO A 238 -9.09 -6.74 2.86
N PHE A 239 -8.55 -7.23 3.97
CA PHE A 239 -8.91 -8.55 4.49
C PHE A 239 -10.36 -8.63 4.94
N ALA A 240 -10.95 -7.51 5.40
CA ALA A 240 -12.35 -7.43 5.81
C ALA A 240 -12.96 -6.08 5.44
N PHE A 241 -14.22 -6.09 5.02
CA PHE A 241 -14.98 -4.90 4.61
C PHE A 241 -15.65 -4.17 5.79
N TYR A 242 -14.98 -4.12 6.95
CA TYR A 242 -15.53 -3.49 8.16
C TYR A 242 -14.75 -2.24 8.62
N GLU A 243 -13.63 -1.91 7.97
CA GLU A 243 -12.88 -0.70 8.28
C GLU A 243 -13.63 0.57 7.85
N GLU A 244 -13.29 1.72 8.44
CA GLU A 244 -13.95 2.99 8.10
C GLU A 244 -13.66 3.45 6.69
N GLN A 245 -12.50 3.11 6.19
CA GLN A 245 -12.03 3.40 4.85
C GLN A 245 -11.49 2.12 4.22
N VAL A 246 -11.66 2.02 2.93
CA VAL A 246 -11.03 1.01 2.08
C VAL A 246 -9.90 1.72 1.35
N THR A 247 -8.66 1.44 1.77
CA THR A 247 -7.47 2.02 1.13
C THR A 247 -7.01 1.12 0.00
N LEU A 248 -6.93 1.66 -1.22
CA LEU A 248 -6.44 0.99 -2.41
C LEU A 248 -5.56 1.98 -3.19
N PHE A 249 -4.33 1.58 -3.53
CA PHE A 249 -3.40 2.41 -4.30
C PHE A 249 -3.22 3.82 -3.71
N ASP A 250 -2.91 3.90 -2.41
CA ASP A 250 -2.75 5.13 -1.63
C ASP A 250 -3.97 6.06 -1.64
N LYS A 251 -5.15 5.51 -1.98
CA LYS A 251 -6.39 6.24 -2.01
C LYS A 251 -7.41 5.66 -1.05
N ASP A 252 -8.00 6.53 -0.25
CA ASP A 252 -9.00 6.19 0.74
C ASP A 252 -10.41 6.35 0.20
N PHE A 253 -11.15 5.24 0.13
CA PHE A 253 -12.57 5.22 -0.19
C PHE A 253 -13.38 5.11 1.09
N LEU A 254 -14.36 6.00 1.25
CA LEU A 254 -15.26 5.92 2.40
C LEU A 254 -16.10 4.65 2.32
N ASN A 255 -16.01 3.82 3.36
CA ASN A 255 -16.79 2.58 3.42
C ASN A 255 -18.28 2.87 3.72
N PRO A 256 -19.27 2.25 3.03
CA PRO A 256 -20.69 2.41 3.31
C PRO A 256 -21.10 1.94 4.71
N VAL A 257 -20.31 1.07 5.37
CA VAL A 257 -20.56 0.64 6.76
C VAL A 257 -19.83 1.49 7.80
N SER A 258 -19.23 2.62 7.41
CA SER A 258 -18.58 3.55 8.33
C SER A 258 -19.60 4.34 9.15
N PRO A 259 -19.26 4.79 10.39
CA PRO A 259 -20.14 5.67 11.16
C PRO A 259 -20.52 6.93 10.39
N GLY A 260 -21.82 7.26 10.39
CA GLY A 260 -22.37 8.42 9.67
C GLY A 260 -22.60 8.23 8.17
N SER A 261 -22.35 7.04 7.62
CA SER A 261 -22.56 6.74 6.20
C SER A 261 -24.01 6.97 5.73
N PRO A 262 -25.10 6.77 6.50
CA PRO A 262 -26.46 7.07 6.04
C PRO A 262 -26.70 8.54 5.63
N LYS A 263 -25.86 9.47 6.12
CA LYS A 263 -25.90 10.87 5.67
C LYS A 263 -25.10 11.13 4.38
N LYS A 264 -24.24 10.19 4.01
CA LYS A 264 -23.31 10.32 2.89
C LYS A 264 -23.66 9.43 1.71
N TYR A 265 -24.26 8.28 2.00
CA TYR A 265 -24.71 7.28 1.03
C TYR A 265 -26.24 7.30 0.93
N PHE A 266 -26.72 6.90 -0.23
CA PHE A 266 -28.09 6.47 -0.44
C PHE A 266 -28.09 4.93 -0.38
N PHE A 267 -29.01 4.36 0.39
CA PHE A 267 -29.24 2.94 0.52
C PHE A 267 -30.63 2.58 0.00
N HIS A 268 -30.75 1.52 -0.76
CA HIS A 268 -32.01 1.02 -1.26
C HIS A 268 -32.14 -0.47 -0.96
N MET A 269 -33.32 -0.88 -0.48
CA MET A 269 -33.64 -2.29 -0.25
C MET A 269 -34.09 -2.90 -1.56
N GLU A 270 -33.23 -3.73 -2.18
CA GLU A 270 -33.52 -4.37 -3.46
C GLU A 270 -34.43 -5.59 -3.28
N ASP A 271 -34.12 -6.42 -2.25
CA ASP A 271 -34.83 -7.67 -1.99
C ASP A 271 -34.57 -8.16 -0.57
N SER A 272 -35.27 -9.22 -0.16
CA SER A 272 -35.04 -9.94 1.09
C SER A 272 -35.25 -11.44 0.89
N LEU A 273 -34.26 -12.25 1.30
CA LEU A 273 -34.35 -13.70 1.33
C LEU A 273 -34.56 -14.19 2.75
N TYR A 274 -35.34 -15.22 2.91
CA TYR A 274 -35.53 -15.88 4.20
C TYR A 274 -34.81 -17.22 4.21
N ARG A 275 -33.96 -17.43 5.21
CA ARG A 275 -33.22 -18.69 5.40
C ARG A 275 -33.56 -19.23 6.78
N GLY A 276 -34.56 -20.11 6.84
CA GLY A 276 -35.08 -20.57 8.13
C GLY A 276 -35.76 -19.44 8.91
N ALA A 277 -35.23 -19.14 10.10
CA ALA A 277 -35.69 -18.02 10.96
C ALA A 277 -35.01 -16.69 10.61
N ASP A 278 -33.97 -16.70 9.80
CA ASP A 278 -33.18 -15.51 9.47
C ASP A 278 -33.60 -14.88 8.16
N THR A 279 -33.32 -13.59 8.04
CA THR A 279 -33.56 -12.79 6.84
C THR A 279 -32.22 -12.27 6.33
N ILE A 280 -31.99 -12.36 5.04
CA ILE A 280 -30.87 -11.74 4.36
C ILE A 280 -31.41 -10.54 3.59
N PHE A 281 -31.01 -9.33 4.02
CA PHE A 281 -31.39 -8.08 3.37
C PHE A 281 -30.40 -7.78 2.25
N ILE A 282 -30.89 -7.59 1.03
CA ILE A 282 -30.10 -7.21 -0.14
C ILE A 282 -30.22 -5.70 -0.32
N ILE A 283 -29.15 -4.97 -0.09
CA ILE A 283 -29.12 -3.51 -0.06
C ILE A 283 -28.12 -3.00 -1.07
N SER A 284 -28.59 -2.21 -2.04
CA SER A 284 -27.69 -1.44 -2.91
C SER A 284 -27.30 -0.13 -2.27
N TYR A 285 -26.12 0.38 -2.62
CA TYR A 285 -25.62 1.64 -2.09
C TYR A 285 -24.81 2.42 -3.12
N HIS A 286 -24.93 3.75 -3.05
CA HIS A 286 -24.11 4.69 -3.81
C HIS A 286 -23.98 6.02 -3.07
N PRO A 287 -22.91 6.82 -3.30
CA PRO A 287 -22.76 8.13 -2.68
C PRO A 287 -23.87 9.10 -3.05
N ARG A 288 -24.31 9.91 -2.10
CA ARG A 288 -25.21 11.04 -2.38
C ARG A 288 -24.46 12.10 -3.20
N LYS A 289 -25.16 12.76 -4.14
CA LYS A 289 -24.59 13.83 -4.97
C LYS A 289 -23.95 14.95 -4.13
N ALA A 290 -22.97 15.63 -4.69
CA ALA A 290 -22.29 16.79 -4.11
C ALA A 290 -21.60 16.54 -2.75
N LYS A 291 -20.95 15.37 -2.56
CA LYS A 291 -20.12 15.06 -1.38
C LYS A 291 -18.63 15.06 -1.71
N ASN A 292 -17.85 15.59 -0.80
CA ASN A 292 -16.40 15.68 -0.93
C ASN A 292 -15.70 14.44 -0.33
N PHE A 293 -15.84 13.30 -0.98
CA PHE A 293 -15.10 12.09 -0.64
C PHE A 293 -15.11 11.13 -1.84
N ASP A 294 -14.13 10.26 -1.92
CA ASP A 294 -14.13 9.15 -2.84
C ASP A 294 -15.01 8.04 -2.27
N GLY A 295 -16.07 7.70 -2.99
CA GLY A 295 -17.08 6.76 -2.52
C GLY A 295 -17.11 5.47 -3.34
N LEU A 296 -17.74 4.46 -2.77
CA LEU A 296 -18.00 3.15 -3.39
C LEU A 296 -19.49 3.04 -3.76
N LYS A 297 -19.81 2.28 -4.79
CA LYS A 297 -21.16 1.80 -5.13
C LYS A 297 -21.18 0.28 -5.12
N GLY A 298 -22.33 -0.33 -4.90
CA GLY A 298 -22.42 -1.80 -4.95
C GLY A 298 -23.57 -2.38 -4.18
N LEU A 299 -23.39 -3.63 -3.72
CA LEU A 299 -24.38 -4.42 -3.01
C LEU A 299 -23.83 -4.93 -1.67
N LEU A 300 -24.70 -4.98 -0.67
CA LEU A 300 -24.48 -5.63 0.62
C LEU A 300 -25.58 -6.64 0.87
N HIS A 301 -25.22 -7.86 1.21
CA HIS A 301 -26.11 -8.87 1.74
C HIS A 301 -25.90 -8.91 3.26
N ILE A 302 -26.93 -8.54 4.00
CA ILE A 302 -26.88 -8.39 5.46
C ILE A 302 -27.73 -9.48 6.11
N HIS A 303 -27.11 -10.31 6.92
CA HIS A 303 -27.77 -11.35 7.68
C HIS A 303 -28.46 -10.76 8.92
N SER A 304 -29.70 -11.14 9.20
CA SER A 304 -30.50 -10.60 10.32
C SER A 304 -29.93 -10.96 11.70
N ASP A 305 -29.30 -12.16 11.82
CA ASP A 305 -28.61 -12.54 13.06
C ASP A 305 -27.32 -11.72 13.22
N GLY A 306 -27.39 -10.74 14.12
CA GLY A 306 -26.30 -9.85 14.45
C GLY A 306 -26.01 -8.74 13.42
N TYR A 307 -26.80 -8.61 12.34
CA TYR A 307 -26.61 -7.61 11.28
C TYR A 307 -25.20 -7.64 10.66
N ALA A 308 -24.69 -8.85 10.41
CA ALA A 308 -23.40 -9.07 9.80
C ALA A 308 -23.47 -8.98 8.26
N ILE A 309 -22.39 -8.59 7.64
CA ILE A 309 -22.22 -8.73 6.19
C ILE A 309 -22.02 -10.21 5.87
N GLU A 310 -22.84 -10.77 5.00
CA GLU A 310 -22.68 -12.10 4.42
C GLU A 310 -21.92 -12.01 3.09
N ASN A 311 -22.35 -11.08 2.22
CA ASN A 311 -21.65 -10.82 0.96
C ASN A 311 -21.53 -9.32 0.73
N VAL A 312 -20.46 -8.90 0.07
CA VAL A 312 -20.26 -7.52 -0.37
C VAL A 312 -19.72 -7.49 -1.78
N LYS A 313 -20.26 -6.58 -2.58
CA LYS A 313 -19.71 -6.14 -3.86
C LYS A 313 -19.50 -4.64 -3.80
N ALA A 314 -18.31 -4.18 -4.15
CA ALA A 314 -17.93 -2.78 -4.10
C ALA A 314 -17.12 -2.38 -5.34
N GLU A 315 -17.49 -1.25 -5.93
CA GLU A 315 -16.84 -0.65 -7.10
C GLU A 315 -16.65 0.86 -6.85
N PRO A 316 -15.72 1.56 -7.53
CA PRO A 316 -15.67 3.01 -7.46
C PRO A 316 -17.02 3.61 -7.92
N ALA A 317 -17.49 4.62 -7.20
CA ALA A 317 -18.74 5.29 -7.59
C ALA A 317 -18.60 6.15 -8.85
N GLU A 318 -17.39 6.63 -9.12
CA GLU A 318 -17.05 7.40 -10.31
C GLU A 318 -16.27 6.51 -11.28
N ASP A 319 -16.59 6.61 -12.58
CA ASP A 319 -15.83 5.91 -13.62
C ASP A 319 -14.41 6.48 -13.68
N ARG A 320 -13.44 5.59 -13.71
CA ARG A 320 -12.01 5.90 -13.71
C ARG A 320 -11.30 5.13 -14.82
N LYS A 321 -10.10 5.59 -15.18
CA LYS A 321 -9.26 4.82 -16.10
C LYS A 321 -8.74 3.52 -15.49
N LEU A 322 -8.57 3.50 -14.18
CA LEU A 322 -8.35 2.31 -13.38
C LEU A 322 -9.64 2.00 -12.63
N ASN A 323 -10.35 0.99 -13.07
CA ASN A 323 -11.54 0.46 -12.40
C ASN A 323 -11.15 -0.73 -11.53
N PHE A 324 -11.82 -0.88 -10.41
CA PHE A 324 -11.67 -2.04 -9.56
C PHE A 324 -13.01 -2.59 -9.09
N ILE A 325 -13.00 -3.86 -8.74
CA ILE A 325 -14.10 -4.54 -8.07
C ILE A 325 -13.56 -5.28 -6.84
N ILE A 326 -14.27 -5.19 -5.74
CA ILE A 326 -14.05 -5.97 -4.53
C ILE A 326 -15.30 -6.79 -4.28
N GLU A 327 -15.14 -8.10 -4.14
CA GLU A 327 -16.20 -9.01 -3.76
C GLU A 327 -15.70 -9.89 -2.62
N GLN A 328 -16.47 -9.94 -1.53
CA GLN A 328 -16.11 -10.74 -0.36
C GLN A 328 -17.31 -11.53 0.12
N GLN A 329 -17.05 -12.76 0.50
CA GLN A 329 -18.02 -13.66 1.11
C GLN A 329 -17.58 -14.00 2.53
N TYR A 330 -18.52 -13.98 3.45
CA TYR A 330 -18.31 -14.29 4.85
C TYR A 330 -19.12 -15.54 5.24
N VAL A 331 -18.58 -16.28 6.20
CA VAL A 331 -19.24 -17.43 6.79
C VAL A 331 -19.30 -17.25 8.30
N GLN A 332 -20.36 -17.78 8.88
CA GLN A 332 -20.50 -17.82 10.33
C GLN A 332 -19.69 -19.00 10.88
N LEU A 333 -18.72 -18.72 11.74
CA LEU A 333 -17.97 -19.72 12.48
C LEU A 333 -18.71 -20.14 13.74
N GLU A 334 -18.24 -21.18 14.40
CA GLU A 334 -18.70 -21.57 15.75
C GLU A 334 -18.64 -20.36 16.71
N GLY A 335 -19.68 -20.18 17.53
CA GLY A 335 -19.80 -19.01 18.42
C GLY A 335 -20.34 -17.75 17.78
N ARG A 336 -20.96 -17.82 16.58
CA ARG A 336 -21.61 -16.71 15.86
C ARG A 336 -20.68 -15.59 15.41
N GLN A 337 -19.37 -15.87 15.24
CA GLN A 337 -18.41 -14.95 14.66
C GLN A 337 -18.42 -15.06 13.15
N TRP A 338 -18.70 -13.95 12.45
CA TRP A 338 -18.57 -13.88 11.00
C TRP A 338 -17.12 -13.64 10.59
N PHE A 339 -16.66 -14.38 9.58
CA PHE A 339 -15.27 -14.34 9.13
C PHE A 339 -15.20 -14.44 7.60
N PRO A 340 -14.27 -13.75 6.93
CA PRO A 340 -14.09 -13.87 5.49
C PRO A 340 -13.77 -15.32 5.10
N SER A 341 -14.47 -15.84 4.10
CA SER A 341 -14.21 -17.17 3.52
C SER A 341 -13.61 -17.08 2.13
N GLN A 342 -14.10 -16.15 1.31
CA GLN A 342 -13.59 -15.90 -0.02
C GLN A 342 -13.47 -14.40 -0.27
N LEU A 343 -12.37 -14.00 -0.88
CA LEU A 343 -12.06 -12.63 -1.24
C LEU A 343 -11.70 -12.59 -2.72
N HIS A 344 -12.29 -11.69 -3.45
CA HIS A 344 -11.98 -11.44 -4.85
C HIS A 344 -11.76 -9.96 -5.08
N PHE A 345 -10.73 -9.62 -5.84
CA PHE A 345 -10.57 -8.31 -6.41
C PHE A 345 -10.28 -8.41 -7.91
N GLY A 346 -10.81 -7.46 -8.65
CA GLY A 346 -10.48 -7.26 -10.06
C GLY A 346 -9.99 -5.84 -10.26
N LEU A 347 -9.01 -5.69 -11.15
CA LEU A 347 -8.50 -4.39 -11.60
C LEU A 347 -8.53 -4.37 -13.10
N ALA A 348 -8.91 -3.25 -13.70
CA ALA A 348 -8.92 -3.08 -15.14
C ALA A 348 -8.33 -1.72 -15.54
N TRP A 349 -7.25 -1.76 -16.31
CA TRP A 349 -6.68 -0.60 -17.02
C TRP A 349 -7.07 -0.71 -18.50
N GLU A 350 -8.21 -0.19 -18.87
CA GLU A 350 -8.78 -0.39 -20.20
C GLU A 350 -7.96 0.19 -21.34
N GLU A 351 -7.22 1.28 -21.08
CA GLU A 351 -6.46 2.02 -22.09
C GLU A 351 -4.94 1.99 -21.88
N TYR A 352 -4.42 1.02 -21.14
CA TYR A 352 -2.99 0.85 -20.92
C TYR A 352 -2.54 -0.57 -21.32
N PRO A 353 -1.47 -0.74 -22.09
CA PRO A 353 -0.53 0.27 -22.61
C PRO A 353 -1.01 1.02 -23.87
N SER A 354 -2.19 0.73 -24.37
CA SER A 354 -2.73 1.32 -25.61
C SER A 354 -4.23 1.50 -25.51
N PRO A 355 -4.82 2.51 -26.19
CA PRO A 355 -6.29 2.67 -26.25
C PRO A 355 -7.04 1.45 -26.80
N TYR A 356 -6.35 0.53 -27.45
CA TYR A 356 -6.91 -0.69 -28.07
C TYR A 356 -6.61 -1.97 -27.31
N LEU A 357 -5.80 -1.87 -26.26
CA LEU A 357 -5.34 -3.00 -25.50
C LEU A 357 -5.12 -2.59 -24.04
N GLY A 358 -5.99 -3.05 -23.19
CA GLY A 358 -5.88 -2.88 -21.74
C GLY A 358 -5.15 -4.03 -21.06
N ILE A 359 -4.97 -3.90 -19.75
CA ILE A 359 -4.50 -4.95 -18.85
C ILE A 359 -5.55 -5.10 -17.76
N GLN A 360 -5.86 -6.33 -17.40
CA GLN A 360 -6.64 -6.66 -16.21
C GLN A 360 -5.85 -7.53 -15.26
N ALA A 361 -6.10 -7.35 -13.96
CA ALA A 361 -5.60 -8.22 -12.92
C ALA A 361 -6.79 -8.75 -12.11
N SER A 362 -6.75 -10.02 -11.76
CA SER A 362 -7.76 -10.62 -10.88
C SER A 362 -7.07 -11.47 -9.82
N GLY A 363 -7.47 -11.26 -8.57
CA GLY A 363 -6.94 -12.01 -7.42
C GLY A 363 -8.08 -12.64 -6.62
N ARG A 364 -7.92 -13.92 -6.29
CA ARG A 364 -8.85 -14.68 -5.46
C ARG A 364 -8.13 -15.27 -4.27
N SER A 365 -8.75 -15.19 -3.12
CA SER A 365 -8.24 -15.77 -1.88
C SER A 365 -9.31 -16.60 -1.20
N PHE A 366 -8.96 -17.83 -0.83
CA PHE A 366 -9.83 -18.75 -0.11
C PHE A 366 -9.27 -18.95 1.29
N VAL A 367 -10.06 -18.54 2.28
CA VAL A 367 -9.67 -18.60 3.69
C VAL A 367 -10.18 -19.89 4.32
N SER A 368 -9.30 -20.60 5.00
CA SER A 368 -9.58 -21.89 5.62
C SER A 368 -8.87 -22.03 6.96
N ALA A 369 -9.15 -23.11 7.69
CA ALA A 369 -8.52 -23.45 8.97
C ALA A 369 -8.46 -22.26 9.95
N VAL A 370 -9.58 -21.51 10.05
CA VAL A 370 -9.68 -20.35 10.95
C VAL A 370 -9.71 -20.83 12.39
N ALA A 371 -8.82 -20.27 13.21
CA ALA A 371 -8.77 -20.53 14.65
C ALA A 371 -8.73 -19.20 15.40
N ILE A 372 -9.80 -18.90 16.13
CA ILE A 372 -9.85 -17.74 17.03
C ILE A 372 -9.09 -18.09 18.31
N LYS A 373 -8.21 -17.18 18.75
CA LYS A 373 -7.29 -17.39 19.88
C LYS A 373 -7.36 -16.25 20.88
N ALA A 374 -6.95 -16.50 22.11
CA ALA A 374 -6.79 -15.44 23.11
C ALA A 374 -5.53 -14.58 22.84
N GLY A 375 -4.52 -15.18 22.22
CA GLY A 375 -3.27 -14.49 21.84
C GLY A 375 -2.30 -15.45 21.13
N HIS A 376 -1.21 -14.89 20.65
CA HIS A 376 -0.07 -15.61 20.08
C HIS A 376 1.17 -15.45 20.98
N PRO A 377 2.14 -16.36 20.92
CA PRO A 377 3.42 -16.19 21.63
C PRO A 377 4.09 -14.86 21.26
N SER A 378 4.69 -14.18 22.23
CA SER A 378 5.33 -12.87 22.03
C SER A 378 6.43 -12.84 20.94
N LYS A 379 7.00 -14.01 20.62
CA LYS A 379 8.00 -14.16 19.55
C LYS A 379 7.41 -14.14 18.13
N THR A 380 6.10 -14.35 17.98
CA THR A 380 5.44 -14.50 16.66
C THR A 380 5.59 -13.26 15.77
N PHE A 381 5.47 -12.06 16.34
CA PHE A 381 5.46 -10.80 15.58
C PHE A 381 6.76 -10.01 15.66
N ARG A 382 7.88 -10.69 15.88
CA ARG A 382 9.19 -10.04 15.96
C ARG A 382 9.77 -9.64 14.61
N SER A 383 9.33 -10.24 13.49
CA SER A 383 9.80 -9.83 12.16
C SER A 383 9.38 -8.41 11.85
N LYS A 384 10.28 -7.63 11.25
CA LYS A 384 10.00 -6.29 10.70
C LYS A 384 9.11 -6.40 9.47
N GLU A 385 9.30 -7.47 8.70
CA GLU A 385 8.45 -7.81 7.56
C GLU A 385 7.14 -8.41 8.04
N ARG A 386 6.05 -7.94 7.46
CA ARG A 386 4.72 -8.48 7.69
C ARG A 386 4.41 -9.71 6.85
N VAL A 387 5.14 -9.88 5.78
CA VAL A 387 5.07 -11.04 4.89
C VAL A 387 6.45 -11.68 4.86
N VAL A 388 6.54 -12.94 5.26
CA VAL A 388 7.79 -13.71 5.30
C VAL A 388 7.66 -14.90 4.39
N LEU A 389 8.59 -15.04 3.44
CA LEU A 389 8.70 -16.19 2.57
C LEU A 389 9.56 -17.27 3.24
N GLN A 390 9.06 -18.49 3.36
CA GLN A 390 9.88 -19.63 3.78
C GLN A 390 10.84 -20.04 2.67
N GLU A 391 12.06 -20.43 2.99
CA GLU A 391 13.08 -20.80 1.98
C GLU A 391 12.61 -21.96 1.09
N GLU A 392 11.81 -22.90 1.63
CA GLU A 392 11.27 -24.06 0.90
C GLU A 392 10.05 -23.71 0.05
N ALA A 393 9.46 -22.53 0.20
CA ALA A 393 8.20 -22.15 -0.44
C ALA A 393 8.27 -22.15 -1.98
N LEU A 394 9.44 -21.89 -2.55
CA LEU A 394 9.68 -21.87 -4.00
C LEU A 394 9.89 -23.25 -4.62
N GLN A 395 10.10 -24.30 -3.80
CA GLN A 395 10.37 -25.67 -4.23
C GLN A 395 9.20 -26.63 -3.91
N THR A 396 7.98 -26.13 -3.98
CA THR A 396 6.77 -26.88 -3.60
C THR A 396 6.43 -27.97 -4.64
N PRO A 397 6.32 -29.24 -4.24
CA PRO A 397 5.88 -30.32 -5.13
C PRO A 397 4.45 -30.11 -5.62
N ASP A 398 4.14 -30.58 -6.84
CA ASP A 398 2.79 -30.47 -7.42
C ASP A 398 1.71 -31.19 -6.60
N SER A 399 2.05 -32.25 -5.84
CA SER A 399 1.13 -32.93 -4.94
C SER A 399 0.55 -32.01 -3.85
N ILE A 400 1.33 -31.07 -3.35
CA ILE A 400 0.86 -30.06 -2.37
C ILE A 400 -0.18 -29.14 -3.01
N TRP A 401 0.06 -28.71 -4.25
CA TRP A 401 -0.89 -27.90 -5.00
C TRP A 401 -2.20 -28.62 -5.25
N LEU A 402 -2.15 -29.88 -5.71
CA LEU A 402 -3.34 -30.70 -5.93
C LEU A 402 -4.18 -30.91 -4.66
N ALA A 403 -3.52 -31.03 -3.50
CA ALA A 403 -4.19 -31.24 -2.22
C ALA A 403 -4.81 -29.97 -1.61
N ASN A 404 -4.28 -28.79 -1.95
CA ASN A 404 -4.66 -27.53 -1.29
C ASN A 404 -5.40 -26.53 -2.21
N ARG A 405 -5.48 -26.79 -3.52
CA ARG A 405 -6.30 -25.98 -4.41
C ARG A 405 -7.79 -26.18 -4.10
N PRO A 406 -8.56 -25.13 -3.81
CA PRO A 406 -10.01 -25.22 -3.65
C PRO A 406 -10.72 -25.60 -4.96
N GLU A 407 -10.15 -25.21 -6.09
CA GLU A 407 -10.62 -25.46 -7.45
C GLU A 407 -9.49 -25.89 -8.37
N ARG A 408 -9.83 -26.67 -9.40
CA ARG A 408 -8.87 -27.03 -10.45
C ARG A 408 -8.50 -25.80 -11.27
N LEU A 409 -7.29 -25.79 -11.79
CA LEU A 409 -6.91 -24.78 -12.77
C LEU A 409 -7.79 -24.92 -14.02
N SER A 410 -8.16 -23.77 -14.58
CA SER A 410 -8.80 -23.74 -15.89
C SER A 410 -7.80 -24.13 -16.99
N PRO A 411 -8.27 -24.59 -18.17
CA PRO A 411 -7.37 -24.87 -19.29
C PRO A 411 -6.48 -23.68 -19.68
N LEU A 412 -7.00 -22.44 -19.50
CA LEU A 412 -6.28 -21.21 -19.78
C LEU A 412 -5.14 -20.99 -18.77
N GLU A 413 -5.38 -21.27 -17.48
CA GLU A 413 -4.38 -21.17 -16.41
C GLU A 413 -3.28 -22.24 -16.57
N GLU A 414 -3.64 -23.47 -16.95
CA GLU A 414 -2.68 -24.53 -17.27
C GLU A 414 -1.80 -24.15 -18.46
N ALA A 415 -2.42 -23.65 -19.55
CA ALA A 415 -1.72 -23.16 -20.73
C ALA A 415 -0.78 -22.00 -20.38
N THR A 416 -1.17 -21.15 -19.41
CA THR A 416 -0.34 -20.02 -18.94
C THR A 416 0.96 -20.52 -18.30
N TYR A 417 0.91 -21.51 -17.40
CA TYR A 417 2.12 -22.08 -16.81
C TYR A 417 3.05 -22.63 -17.90
N VAL A 418 2.53 -23.47 -18.78
CA VAL A 418 3.33 -24.10 -19.85
C VAL A 418 3.99 -23.04 -20.76
N HIS A 419 3.21 -22.04 -21.18
CA HIS A 419 3.69 -20.99 -22.07
C HIS A 419 4.72 -20.09 -21.38
N MET A 420 4.37 -19.59 -20.20
CA MET A 420 5.22 -18.64 -19.46
C MET A 420 6.50 -19.29 -18.94
N ASP A 421 6.48 -20.57 -18.53
CA ASP A 421 7.67 -21.29 -18.11
C ASP A 421 8.64 -21.49 -19.29
N THR A 422 8.11 -21.81 -20.48
CA THR A 422 8.91 -21.87 -21.73
C THR A 422 9.53 -20.51 -22.06
N LEU A 423 8.77 -19.41 -21.95
CA LEU A 423 9.28 -18.06 -22.17
C LEU A 423 10.31 -17.67 -21.09
N GLY A 424 10.04 -18.04 -19.83
CA GLY A 424 10.92 -17.75 -18.70
C GLY A 424 12.31 -18.37 -18.89
N GLU A 425 12.36 -19.63 -19.31
CA GLU A 425 13.62 -20.32 -19.64
C GLU A 425 14.31 -19.70 -20.86
N LYS A 426 13.58 -19.50 -21.96
CA LYS A 426 14.10 -18.94 -23.21
C LYS A 426 14.68 -17.55 -23.03
N HIS A 427 14.01 -16.67 -22.29
CA HIS A 427 14.40 -15.27 -22.08
C HIS A 427 15.11 -15.04 -20.75
N GLN A 428 15.33 -16.09 -19.95
CA GLN A 428 16.03 -16.02 -18.66
C GLN A 428 15.42 -14.96 -17.72
N LEU A 429 14.07 -15.01 -17.54
CA LEU A 429 13.33 -14.00 -16.78
C LEU A 429 13.83 -13.87 -15.33
N ASP A 430 14.24 -14.96 -14.67
CA ASP A 430 14.85 -14.89 -13.34
C ASP A 430 16.14 -14.04 -13.31
N ARG A 431 16.93 -14.05 -14.40
CA ARG A 431 18.11 -13.19 -14.50
C ARG A 431 17.74 -11.72 -14.63
N TRP A 432 16.68 -11.41 -15.39
CA TRP A 432 16.13 -10.07 -15.49
C TRP A 432 15.55 -9.60 -14.16
N TRP A 433 14.81 -10.45 -13.47
CA TRP A 433 14.28 -10.17 -12.15
C TRP A 433 15.40 -9.84 -11.14
N ARG A 434 16.43 -10.68 -11.06
CA ARG A 434 17.58 -10.40 -10.19
C ARG A 434 18.25 -9.07 -10.51
N ARG A 435 18.34 -8.68 -11.80
CA ARG A 435 18.90 -7.39 -12.20
C ARG A 435 17.98 -6.23 -11.80
N ALA A 436 16.67 -6.36 -11.98
CA ALA A 436 15.69 -5.35 -11.58
C ALA A 436 15.70 -5.13 -10.07
N LYS A 437 15.72 -6.22 -9.29
CA LYS A 437 15.88 -6.17 -7.82
C LYS A 437 17.17 -5.48 -7.42
N ALA A 438 18.27 -5.86 -8.01
CA ALA A 438 19.58 -5.27 -7.75
C ALA A 438 19.64 -3.77 -8.08
N LEU A 439 18.97 -3.36 -9.16
CA LEU A 439 18.88 -1.94 -9.53
C LEU A 439 18.04 -1.17 -8.51
N SER A 440 16.92 -1.75 -8.02
CA SER A 440 16.10 -1.18 -6.94
C SER A 440 16.90 -1.04 -5.65
N ASP A 441 17.70 -2.03 -5.31
CA ASP A 441 18.60 -2.00 -4.14
C ASP A 441 19.79 -1.05 -4.34
N GLY A 442 19.95 -0.48 -5.53
CA GLY A 442 21.10 0.36 -5.90
C GLY A 442 22.41 -0.42 -6.00
N ARG A 443 22.35 -1.72 -6.28
CA ARG A 443 23.48 -2.63 -6.45
C ARG A 443 23.36 -3.39 -7.77
N TRP A 444 24.47 -3.53 -8.51
CA TRP A 444 24.51 -4.31 -9.75
C TRP A 444 25.34 -5.58 -9.54
N PRO A 445 24.73 -6.77 -9.72
CA PRO A 445 25.44 -8.03 -9.42
C PRO A 445 26.51 -8.37 -10.49
N LEU A 446 27.75 -8.51 -10.04
CA LEU A 446 28.89 -8.97 -10.86
C LEU A 446 29.32 -10.40 -10.49
N GLY A 447 28.47 -11.17 -9.84
CA GLY A 447 28.76 -12.53 -9.39
C GLY A 447 28.99 -12.63 -7.90
N TRP A 448 30.23 -12.75 -7.43
CA TRP A 448 30.56 -12.81 -6.00
C TRP A 448 30.68 -11.41 -5.36
N VAL A 449 30.67 -10.38 -6.19
CA VAL A 449 30.66 -8.98 -5.78
C VAL A 449 29.51 -8.23 -6.46
N ASP A 450 29.02 -7.19 -5.81
CA ASP A 450 28.02 -6.27 -6.31
C ASP A 450 28.64 -4.90 -6.52
N PHE A 451 28.32 -4.25 -7.64
CA PHE A 451 28.71 -2.86 -7.89
C PHE A 451 27.64 -1.92 -7.32
N SER A 452 28.03 -1.00 -6.44
CA SER A 452 27.12 -0.02 -5.84
C SER A 452 26.84 1.14 -6.80
N LEU A 453 25.56 1.24 -7.23
CA LEU A 453 25.06 2.32 -8.09
C LEU A 453 24.74 3.60 -7.31
N ARG A 454 24.48 3.50 -6.01
CA ARG A 454 24.08 4.66 -5.18
C ARG A 454 25.12 5.78 -5.17
N ARG A 455 26.37 5.47 -5.50
CA ARG A 455 27.49 6.41 -5.54
C ARG A 455 28.03 6.60 -6.96
N ALA A 456 27.38 6.05 -7.98
CA ALA A 456 27.87 6.09 -9.36
C ALA A 456 27.83 7.52 -9.91
N LEU A 457 26.73 8.23 -9.71
CA LEU A 457 26.57 9.61 -10.13
C LEU A 457 25.76 10.37 -9.09
N THR A 458 26.32 11.42 -8.52
CA THR A 458 25.62 12.35 -7.65
C THR A 458 25.95 13.79 -8.05
N PHE A 459 25.11 14.72 -7.63
CA PHE A 459 25.31 16.13 -7.87
C PHE A 459 25.04 16.91 -6.60
N ASN A 460 25.88 17.88 -6.27
CA ASN A 460 25.59 18.96 -5.32
C ASN A 460 26.28 20.23 -5.77
N ASP A 461 25.87 21.36 -5.25
CA ASP A 461 26.36 22.66 -5.70
C ASP A 461 27.84 22.90 -5.36
N PHE A 462 28.35 22.23 -4.33
CA PHE A 462 29.75 22.34 -3.90
C PHE A 462 30.71 21.53 -4.80
N GLU A 463 30.42 20.25 -5.05
CA GLU A 463 31.28 19.35 -5.85
C GLU A 463 30.97 19.42 -7.36
N GLY A 464 29.82 19.99 -7.73
CA GLY A 464 29.26 19.80 -9.07
C GLY A 464 28.83 18.35 -9.30
N PHE A 465 29.16 17.80 -10.45
CA PHE A 465 29.00 16.37 -10.67
C PHE A 465 30.06 15.58 -9.93
N ARG A 466 29.62 14.49 -9.31
CA ARG A 466 30.49 13.52 -8.66
C ARG A 466 30.31 12.16 -9.30
N LEU A 467 31.36 11.59 -9.85
CA LEU A 467 31.38 10.27 -10.46
C LEU A 467 32.13 9.31 -9.54
N GLY A 468 31.57 8.16 -9.28
CA GLY A 468 32.18 7.17 -8.39
C GLY A 468 31.66 5.76 -8.60
N GLY A 469 32.01 4.88 -7.69
CA GLY A 469 31.53 3.51 -7.64
C GLY A 469 32.01 2.80 -6.39
N GLY A 470 31.34 1.70 -6.08
CA GLY A 470 31.73 0.86 -4.96
C GLY A 470 31.65 -0.62 -5.31
N LEU A 471 32.47 -1.42 -4.68
CA LEU A 471 32.42 -2.87 -4.80
C LEU A 471 32.20 -3.48 -3.43
N TYR A 472 31.21 -4.36 -3.34
CA TYR A 472 30.79 -5.05 -2.11
C TYR A 472 30.65 -6.54 -2.35
N THR A 473 30.93 -7.36 -1.37
CA THR A 473 30.66 -8.79 -1.45
C THR A 473 29.14 -9.03 -1.57
N SER A 474 28.76 -9.96 -2.44
CA SER A 474 27.36 -10.33 -2.65
C SER A 474 26.90 -11.42 -1.67
N ASP A 475 25.57 -11.61 -1.55
CA ASP A 475 24.96 -12.70 -0.77
C ASP A 475 25.36 -14.11 -1.28
N LYS A 476 25.89 -14.23 -2.50
CA LYS A 476 26.46 -15.48 -3.02
C LYS A 476 27.74 -15.87 -2.32
N LEU A 477 28.52 -14.89 -1.87
CA LEU A 477 29.73 -15.15 -1.10
C LEU A 477 29.38 -15.43 0.35
N SER A 478 28.54 -14.61 0.98
CA SER A 478 28.09 -14.79 2.37
C SER A 478 26.78 -14.09 2.63
N LYS A 479 25.86 -14.81 3.28
CA LYS A 479 24.63 -14.21 3.84
C LYS A 479 24.84 -13.57 5.22
N HIS A 480 26.00 -13.78 5.86
CA HIS A 480 26.27 -13.34 7.23
C HIS A 480 27.08 -12.06 7.31
N PHE A 481 27.83 -11.70 6.29
CA PHE A 481 28.58 -10.45 6.26
C PHE A 481 28.67 -9.88 4.84
N SER A 482 28.87 -8.57 4.76
CA SER A 482 29.23 -7.86 3.55
C SER A 482 30.43 -6.97 3.82
N ILE A 483 31.46 -7.06 3.01
CA ILE A 483 32.63 -6.17 3.06
C ILE A 483 32.76 -5.47 1.72
N GLY A 484 33.09 -4.19 1.73
CA GLY A 484 33.27 -3.45 0.51
C GLY A 484 33.84 -2.06 0.73
N GLY A 485 33.94 -1.32 -0.36
CA GLY A 485 34.41 0.06 -0.34
C GLY A 485 34.00 0.80 -1.60
N TYR A 486 34.22 2.11 -1.58
CA TYR A 486 33.91 3.01 -2.69
C TYR A 486 34.99 4.03 -2.89
N ALA A 487 35.06 4.57 -4.09
CA ALA A 487 35.80 5.77 -4.43
C ALA A 487 34.95 6.64 -5.36
N ALA A 488 35.05 7.96 -5.22
CA ALA A 488 34.34 8.92 -6.03
C ALA A 488 35.17 10.21 -6.20
N TYR A 489 35.02 10.85 -7.36
CA TYR A 489 35.72 12.09 -7.70
C TYR A 489 34.73 13.21 -7.96
N GLY A 490 34.88 14.33 -7.28
CA GLY A 490 34.09 15.54 -7.52
C GLY A 490 34.78 16.39 -8.56
N PHE A 491 34.02 16.81 -9.60
CA PHE A 491 34.62 17.54 -10.73
C PHE A 491 34.83 19.02 -10.45
N LYS A 492 34.05 19.62 -9.55
CA LYS A 492 34.19 21.06 -9.26
C LYS A 492 35.22 21.32 -8.13
N ASP A 493 35.27 20.45 -7.13
CA ASP A 493 36.24 20.56 -6.03
C ASP A 493 37.55 19.78 -6.26
N GLU A 494 37.62 19.00 -7.37
CA GLU A 494 38.79 18.26 -7.83
C GLU A 494 39.39 17.29 -6.79
N LYS A 495 38.55 16.73 -5.90
CA LYS A 495 38.97 15.86 -4.81
C LYS A 495 38.42 14.46 -4.90
N TRP A 496 39.21 13.49 -4.43
CA TRP A 496 38.77 12.13 -4.22
C TRP A 496 38.11 11.98 -2.86
N LYS A 497 37.01 11.22 -2.83
CA LYS A 497 36.31 10.74 -1.65
C LYS A 497 36.30 9.22 -1.70
N TYR A 498 36.55 8.58 -0.57
CA TYR A 498 36.65 7.12 -0.50
C TYR A 498 36.24 6.61 0.89
N GLY A 499 35.95 5.33 0.97
CA GLY A 499 35.60 4.67 2.22
C GLY A 499 35.34 3.19 2.03
N GLY A 500 35.18 2.51 3.14
CA GLY A 500 34.86 1.09 3.16
C GLY A 500 34.12 0.71 4.43
N ASP A 501 33.40 -0.38 4.37
CA ASP A 501 32.65 -0.90 5.50
C ASP A 501 32.61 -2.43 5.53
N LEU A 502 32.49 -2.95 6.74
CA LEU A 502 32.20 -4.34 7.04
C LEU A 502 30.90 -4.40 7.81
N SER A 503 29.87 -4.97 7.20
CA SER A 503 28.57 -5.22 7.82
C SER A 503 28.47 -6.70 8.21
N ILE A 504 28.19 -6.97 9.49
CA ILE A 504 27.96 -8.32 10.01
C ILE A 504 26.49 -8.44 10.39
N TYR A 505 25.75 -9.30 9.66
CA TYR A 505 24.31 -9.50 9.85
C TYR A 505 24.05 -10.52 10.96
N LEU A 506 23.53 -10.06 12.09
CA LEU A 506 23.15 -10.92 13.24
C LEU A 506 21.77 -11.53 13.04
N ASN A 507 20.82 -10.77 12.48
CA ASN A 507 19.48 -11.23 12.15
C ASN A 507 18.86 -10.35 11.06
N ARG A 508 18.74 -10.87 9.84
CA ARG A 508 18.20 -10.12 8.70
C ARG A 508 16.70 -9.82 8.80
N ALA A 509 15.94 -10.67 9.49
CA ALA A 509 14.50 -10.44 9.67
C ALA A 509 14.20 -9.23 10.58
N LEU A 510 15.14 -8.90 11.46
CA LEU A 510 15.10 -7.75 12.39
C LEU A 510 16.03 -6.60 11.93
N ASP A 511 16.67 -6.73 10.78
CA ASP A 511 17.75 -5.85 10.31
C ASP A 511 18.86 -5.64 11.36
N LEU A 512 19.05 -6.64 12.26
CA LEU A 512 20.10 -6.55 13.30
C LEU A 512 21.48 -6.79 12.67
N GLN A 513 22.31 -5.77 12.71
CA GLN A 513 23.66 -5.80 12.16
C GLN A 513 24.66 -4.98 12.95
N VAL A 514 25.92 -5.28 12.76
CA VAL A 514 27.05 -4.49 13.24
C VAL A 514 27.82 -4.00 12.03
N ASN A 515 28.02 -2.69 11.94
CA ASN A 515 28.74 -2.05 10.84
C ASN A 515 30.04 -1.45 11.39
N LEU A 516 31.18 -1.82 10.81
CA LEU A 516 32.46 -1.14 10.99
C LEU A 516 32.72 -0.33 9.72
N PHE A 517 32.99 0.96 9.85
CA PHE A 517 33.17 1.81 8.69
C PHE A 517 34.34 2.78 8.84
N TYR A 518 34.94 3.09 7.70
CA TYR A 518 35.85 4.21 7.52
C TYR A 518 35.40 5.01 6.31
N SER A 519 35.40 6.33 6.40
CA SER A 519 35.09 7.21 5.28
C SER A 519 35.90 8.50 5.32
N HIS A 520 36.35 8.91 4.13
CA HIS A 520 36.89 10.24 3.87
C HIS A 520 35.99 10.88 2.81
N ASP A 521 35.09 11.74 3.27
CA ASP A 521 33.99 12.28 2.44
C ASP A 521 33.65 13.70 2.88
N ILE A 522 32.68 14.32 2.23
CA ILE A 522 32.19 15.65 2.62
C ILE A 522 30.83 15.55 3.30
N GLN A 523 30.59 16.46 4.23
CA GLN A 523 29.34 16.55 4.95
C GLN A 523 28.94 18.01 5.18
N GLU A 524 27.64 18.31 5.04
CA GLU A 524 27.11 19.63 5.35
C GLU A 524 27.10 19.87 6.87
N PRO A 525 27.75 20.98 7.38
CA PRO A 525 27.79 21.26 8.79
C PRO A 525 26.43 21.75 9.33
N GLY A 526 26.09 21.37 10.55
CA GLY A 526 24.89 21.86 11.25
C GLY A 526 23.57 21.26 10.80
N THR A 527 23.57 20.23 9.97
CA THR A 527 22.35 19.57 9.51
C THR A 527 21.58 18.87 10.64
N ILE A 528 20.26 18.98 10.60
CA ILE A 528 19.34 18.24 11.46
C ILE A 528 19.05 16.92 10.77
N VAL A 529 19.59 15.81 11.29
CA VAL A 529 19.45 14.48 10.71
C VAL A 529 18.97 13.48 11.77
N PHE A 530 17.99 12.69 11.41
CA PHE A 530 17.51 11.53 12.17
C PHE A 530 17.95 10.25 11.44
N PRO A 531 19.00 9.55 11.88
CA PRO A 531 19.63 8.47 11.12
C PRO A 531 18.71 7.28 10.77
N LEU A 532 17.66 7.04 11.58
CA LEU A 532 16.69 5.97 11.38
C LEU A 532 15.43 6.40 10.59
N GLU A 533 15.36 7.67 10.17
CA GLU A 533 14.31 8.15 9.28
C GLU A 533 14.75 8.06 7.80
N PRO A 534 13.80 7.80 6.88
CA PRO A 534 14.12 7.87 5.46
C PRO A 534 14.60 9.27 5.09
N ASP A 535 15.79 9.36 4.49
CA ASP A 535 16.34 10.62 4.01
C ASP A 535 15.77 10.92 2.62
N PHE A 536 14.97 11.99 2.53
CA PHE A 536 14.56 12.51 1.22
C PHE A 536 15.71 13.35 0.65
N LEU A 537 16.25 12.91 -0.44
CA LEU A 537 17.46 13.34 -1.16
C LEU A 537 17.54 14.85 -1.49
N THR A 538 16.52 15.65 -1.23
CA THR A 538 16.39 16.99 -1.80
C THR A 538 17.40 18.01 -1.30
N ARG A 539 17.72 18.02 -0.01
CA ARG A 539 18.66 19.02 0.54
C ARG A 539 20.08 18.83 0.01
N ARG A 540 20.52 17.59 -0.20
CA ARG A 540 21.87 17.29 -0.69
C ARG A 540 22.20 17.92 -2.05
N PHE A 541 21.22 18.11 -2.91
CA PHE A 541 21.42 18.72 -4.22
C PHE A 541 21.79 20.21 -4.14
N PHE A 542 21.37 20.88 -3.08
CA PHE A 542 21.46 22.33 -2.95
C PHE A 542 22.44 22.78 -1.86
N ALA A 543 23.09 21.83 -1.19
CA ALA A 543 24.06 22.15 -0.15
C ALA A 543 25.27 22.89 -0.73
N GLN A 544 25.48 24.12 -0.27
CA GLN A 544 26.53 25.01 -0.74
C GLN A 544 27.77 25.01 0.16
N ARG A 545 27.57 24.69 1.44
CA ARG A 545 28.64 24.67 2.44
C ARG A 545 28.93 23.22 2.85
N MET A 546 30.17 22.80 2.67
CA MET A 546 30.58 21.45 3.00
C MET A 546 31.84 21.48 3.87
N SER A 547 32.01 20.47 4.68
CA SER A 547 33.23 20.20 5.44
C SER A 547 33.75 18.84 5.03
N GLU A 548 35.08 18.72 4.95
CA GLU A 548 35.73 17.42 4.78
C GLU A 548 35.67 16.68 6.12
N VAL A 549 35.25 15.44 6.09
CA VAL A 549 35.05 14.60 7.27
C VAL A 549 35.74 13.25 7.06
N GLU A 550 36.72 13.00 7.89
CA GLU A 550 37.35 11.71 8.02
C GLU A 550 36.78 10.99 9.24
N ALA A 551 36.00 9.92 9.01
CA ALA A 551 35.25 9.24 10.06
C ALA A 551 35.58 7.75 10.12
N LEU A 552 35.74 7.23 11.34
CA LEU A 552 35.89 5.81 11.64
C LEU A 552 34.95 5.45 12.80
N GLY A 553 34.28 4.31 12.70
CA GLY A 553 33.38 3.92 13.77
C GLY A 553 32.87 2.50 13.69
N VAL A 554 32.19 2.12 14.75
CA VAL A 554 31.41 0.88 14.88
C VAL A 554 29.99 1.24 15.25
N GLN A 555 29.04 0.62 14.60
CA GLN A 555 27.61 0.89 14.74
C GLN A 555 26.85 -0.42 14.81
N PHE A 556 26.01 -0.56 15.81
CA PHE A 556 24.99 -1.62 15.91
C PHE A 556 23.64 -1.01 15.56
N GLU A 557 22.88 -1.68 14.71
CA GLU A 557 21.54 -1.21 14.37
C GLU A 557 20.57 -2.35 14.13
N GLY A 558 19.27 -2.07 14.29
CA GLY A 558 18.16 -2.94 13.93
C GLY A 558 16.97 -2.81 14.87
N GLN A 559 15.96 -3.65 14.64
CA GLN A 559 14.75 -3.69 15.46
C GLN A 559 14.96 -4.56 16.69
N VAL A 560 15.03 -3.93 17.87
CA VAL A 560 15.27 -4.62 19.15
C VAL A 560 13.95 -5.08 19.79
N LEU A 561 12.92 -4.27 19.69
CA LEU A 561 11.56 -4.56 20.13
C LEU A 561 10.57 -4.33 18.97
N PRO A 562 9.36 -4.91 19.02
CA PRO A 562 8.35 -4.61 18.00
C PRO A 562 8.17 -3.10 17.83
N PHE A 563 8.30 -2.61 16.59
CA PHE A 563 8.17 -1.19 16.22
C PHE A 563 9.26 -0.25 16.77
N LEU A 564 10.29 -0.76 17.47
CA LEU A 564 11.39 0.02 17.99
C LEU A 564 12.69 -0.32 17.26
N ASP A 565 13.10 0.56 16.36
CA ASP A 565 14.42 0.54 15.75
C ASP A 565 15.42 1.25 16.67
N VAL A 566 16.60 0.68 16.83
CA VAL A 566 17.69 1.19 17.67
C VAL A 566 18.96 1.22 16.86
N GLN A 567 19.73 2.30 16.99
CA GLN A 567 21.07 2.38 16.48
C GLN A 567 21.99 2.88 17.61
N LEU A 568 23.05 2.12 17.90
CA LEU A 568 24.08 2.45 18.88
C LEU A 568 25.41 2.56 18.12
N GLY A 569 26.14 3.64 18.36
CA GLY A 569 27.39 3.85 17.68
C GLY A 569 28.49 4.40 18.61
N VAL A 570 29.72 4.07 18.27
CA VAL A 570 30.91 4.70 18.79
C VAL A 570 31.84 4.99 17.62
N GLY A 571 32.36 6.19 17.57
CA GLY A 571 33.24 6.57 16.47
C GLY A 571 34.01 7.86 16.74
N GLN A 572 34.90 8.13 15.81
CA GLN A 572 35.71 9.32 15.75
C GLN A 572 35.49 9.97 14.38
N ALA A 573 35.33 11.29 14.37
CA ALA A 573 35.22 12.08 13.15
C ALA A 573 36.17 13.30 13.27
N ARG A 574 37.05 13.44 12.28
CA ARG A 574 37.89 14.64 12.11
C ARG A 574 37.16 15.55 11.10
N TRP A 575 36.88 16.74 11.51
CA TRP A 575 36.24 17.78 10.72
C TRP A 575 37.25 18.84 10.31
N SER A 576 37.27 19.14 9.01
CA SER A 576 38.07 20.22 8.42
C SER A 576 37.15 21.09 7.57
N PRO A 577 37.13 22.43 7.79
CA PRO A 577 36.31 23.31 6.99
C PRO A 577 36.81 23.33 5.54
N LEU A 578 35.90 23.35 4.57
CA LEU A 578 36.21 23.57 3.18
C LEU A 578 35.83 24.99 2.78
N VAL A 579 36.75 25.69 2.15
CA VAL A 579 36.53 27.04 1.60
C VAL A 579 35.80 26.86 0.25
N GLY A 580 34.63 27.48 0.11
CA GLY A 580 33.91 27.51 -1.16
C GLY A 580 34.69 28.29 -2.22
N SER A 581 34.47 27.94 -3.52
CA SER A 581 35.16 28.58 -4.64
C SER A 581 34.73 30.04 -4.92
N ASN A 582 33.67 30.55 -4.25
CA ASN A 582 33.19 31.93 -4.42
C ASN A 582 33.79 32.81 -3.29
N GLU A 583 34.76 33.62 -3.63
CA GLU A 583 35.49 34.48 -2.69
C GLU A 583 34.68 35.60 -2.06
N GLU A 584 33.42 35.84 -2.43
CA GLU A 584 32.62 36.98 -1.99
C GLU A 584 31.78 36.74 -0.71
N GLU A 585 31.64 35.50 -0.23
CA GLU A 585 30.90 35.24 1.01
C GLU A 585 31.86 34.99 2.19
N PRO A 586 31.59 35.54 3.38
CA PRO A 586 32.39 35.26 4.57
C PRO A 586 32.32 33.76 4.89
N VAL A 587 33.43 33.11 4.64
CA VAL A 587 33.60 31.66 4.89
C VAL A 587 33.42 31.45 6.40
N THR A 588 32.47 30.56 6.76
CA THR A 588 32.35 30.09 8.15
C THR A 588 33.49 29.15 8.43
N THR A 589 34.68 29.73 8.75
CA THR A 589 35.85 28.98 9.15
C THR A 589 35.71 28.59 10.60
N PHE A 590 35.92 27.34 10.90
CA PHE A 590 36.16 26.82 12.23
C PHE A 590 37.51 26.10 12.22
N PRO A 591 38.28 26.07 13.34
CA PRO A 591 39.50 25.28 13.38
C PRO A 591 39.18 23.79 13.21
N ALA A 592 40.02 23.05 12.47
CA ALA A 592 39.88 21.60 12.37
C ALA A 592 39.90 20.99 13.78
N PHE A 593 38.97 20.05 14.01
CA PHE A 593 38.82 19.38 15.30
C PHE A 593 38.53 17.90 15.13
N THR A 594 38.74 17.14 16.19
CA THR A 594 38.34 15.72 16.25
C THR A 594 37.26 15.54 17.29
N ALA A 595 36.11 14.98 16.90
CA ALA A 595 35.04 14.57 17.79
C ALA A 595 35.01 13.06 17.94
N SER A 596 35.12 12.56 19.15
CA SER A 596 34.85 11.15 19.45
C SER A 596 33.52 11.05 20.15
N THR A 597 32.63 10.25 19.62
CA THR A 597 31.21 10.27 20.01
C THR A 597 30.66 8.88 20.34
N PHE A 598 29.77 8.86 21.32
CA PHE A 598 28.83 7.77 21.55
C PHE A 598 27.46 8.23 21.07
N ASN A 599 26.82 7.42 20.23
CA ASN A 599 25.55 7.76 19.59
C ASN A 599 24.48 6.76 19.99
N VAL A 600 23.27 7.25 20.32
CA VAL A 600 22.08 6.46 20.57
C VAL A 600 20.95 7.06 19.75
N HIS A 601 20.41 6.29 18.81
CA HIS A 601 19.25 6.70 18.03
C HIS A 601 18.13 5.68 18.21
N LEU A 602 16.94 6.18 18.48
CA LEU A 602 15.73 5.38 18.70
C LEU A 602 14.64 5.88 17.76
N ARG A 603 13.93 4.97 17.13
CA ARG A 603 12.75 5.27 16.33
C ARG A 603 11.63 4.31 16.70
N TYR A 604 10.53 4.87 17.19
CA TYR A 604 9.33 4.11 17.54
C TYR A 604 8.20 4.45 16.57
N ALA A 605 7.81 3.46 15.76
CA ALA A 605 6.82 3.60 14.70
C ALA A 605 5.71 2.55 14.85
N TYR A 606 4.88 2.73 15.86
CA TYR A 606 3.83 1.78 16.20
C TYR A 606 2.87 1.56 15.03
N GLY A 607 2.61 0.28 14.70
CA GLY A 607 1.71 -0.10 13.64
C GLY A 607 2.19 0.19 12.20
N GLN A 608 3.40 0.78 12.02
CA GLN A 608 3.95 1.02 10.69
C GLN A 608 4.12 -0.29 9.93
N LYS A 609 3.67 -0.28 8.69
CA LYS A 609 3.80 -1.40 7.75
C LYS A 609 5.04 -1.20 6.88
N TYR A 610 5.60 -2.30 6.41
CA TYR A 610 6.66 -2.30 5.40
C TYR A 610 6.15 -3.03 4.17
N ILE A 611 6.25 -2.36 3.02
CA ILE A 611 5.88 -2.89 1.72
C ILE A 611 7.15 -3.38 1.03
N GLY A 612 7.15 -4.62 0.58
CA GLY A 612 8.24 -5.16 -0.24
C GLY A 612 8.06 -4.75 -1.70
N ILE A 613 8.87 -3.81 -2.18
CA ILE A 613 8.91 -3.43 -3.60
C ILE A 613 10.21 -3.97 -4.17
N LEU A 614 10.13 -4.93 -5.11
CA LEU A 614 11.31 -5.55 -5.74
C LEU A 614 12.34 -6.08 -4.71
N GLY A 615 11.86 -6.55 -3.53
CA GLY A 615 12.73 -7.03 -2.46
C GLY A 615 13.28 -5.95 -1.52
N THR A 616 13.06 -4.67 -1.81
CA THR A 616 13.41 -3.57 -0.92
C THR A 616 12.25 -3.29 0.04
N LYS A 617 12.55 -3.18 1.33
CA LYS A 617 11.57 -2.84 2.37
C LYS A 617 11.37 -1.33 2.39
N VAL A 618 10.23 -0.86 1.93
CA VAL A 618 9.85 0.55 1.99
C VAL A 618 8.84 0.72 3.12
N PRO A 619 9.07 1.62 4.09
CA PRO A 619 8.08 1.90 5.12
C PRO A 619 6.86 2.56 4.48
N ASP A 620 5.68 2.05 4.82
CA ASP A 620 4.41 2.69 4.49
C ASP A 620 4.31 4.00 5.29
N GLU A 621 4.20 5.12 4.62
CA GLU A 621 4.10 6.43 5.27
C GLU A 621 2.73 6.67 5.91
N ASP A 622 1.71 5.90 5.56
CA ASP A 622 0.34 6.03 6.05
C ASP A 622 0.12 5.47 7.48
N SER A 623 1.09 5.65 8.36
CA SER A 623 0.90 5.27 9.75
C SER A 623 -0.21 6.10 10.40
N ARG A 624 -1.25 5.43 10.89
CA ARG A 624 -2.34 6.05 11.69
C ARG A 624 -1.88 6.48 13.10
N PHE A 625 -0.69 6.11 13.50
CA PHE A 625 -0.13 6.37 14.81
C PHE A 625 1.06 7.32 14.71
N PRO A 626 1.35 8.10 15.76
CA PRO A 626 2.51 8.94 15.80
C PRO A 626 3.82 8.13 15.66
N ILE A 627 4.75 8.65 14.87
CA ILE A 627 6.12 8.15 14.77
C ILE A 627 7.00 9.08 15.59
N LEU A 628 7.79 8.49 16.48
CA LEU A 628 8.70 9.22 17.37
C LEU A 628 10.13 8.84 17.07
N SER A 629 11.02 9.82 16.93
CA SER A 629 12.46 9.60 16.84
C SER A 629 13.17 10.38 17.95
N LEU A 630 14.19 9.76 18.54
CA LEU A 630 15.05 10.36 19.54
C LEU A 630 16.51 10.04 19.19
N SER A 631 17.35 11.06 19.19
CA SER A 631 18.78 10.95 18.93
C SER A 631 19.56 11.61 20.06
N TYR A 632 20.54 10.91 20.61
CA TYR A 632 21.48 11.42 21.58
C TYR A 632 22.91 11.16 21.10
N VAL A 633 23.73 12.20 21.10
CA VAL A 633 25.16 12.14 20.76
C VAL A 633 25.98 12.74 21.89
N LYS A 634 26.85 11.94 22.47
CA LYS A 634 27.82 12.38 23.49
C LYS A 634 29.21 12.52 22.89
N GLY A 635 29.74 13.74 22.82
CA GLY A 635 31.15 13.99 22.56
C GLY A 635 31.98 13.77 23.81
N VAL A 636 33.08 13.05 23.70
CA VAL A 636 33.97 12.73 24.86
C VAL A 636 35.41 13.17 24.58
N LYS A 637 35.88 14.12 25.35
CA LYS A 637 37.25 14.60 25.29
C LYS A 637 38.22 13.56 25.86
N GLY A 638 39.36 13.38 25.17
CA GLY A 638 40.38 12.41 25.58
C GLY A 638 40.15 10.96 25.20
N PHE A 639 38.95 10.62 24.65
CA PHE A 639 38.66 9.31 24.11
C PHE A 639 38.92 9.31 22.59
N LEU A 640 39.66 8.30 22.05
CA LEU A 640 40.00 8.19 20.61
C LEU A 640 40.45 9.55 19.99
N ALA A 641 41.33 10.25 20.63
CA ALA A 641 41.82 11.59 20.26
C ALA A 641 40.72 12.69 20.17
N GLY A 642 39.55 12.50 20.76
CA GLY A 642 38.49 13.52 20.86
C GLY A 642 38.98 14.75 21.61
N THR A 643 38.71 15.93 21.04
CA THR A 643 39.13 17.21 21.61
C THR A 643 38.00 17.93 22.34
N LEU A 644 36.77 17.47 22.21
CA LEU A 644 35.56 18.17 22.62
C LEU A 644 34.67 17.34 23.54
N ASN A 645 34.01 18.03 24.48
CA ASN A 645 33.03 17.43 25.39
C ASN A 645 31.68 18.14 25.22
N PHE A 646 30.67 17.44 24.66
CA PHE A 646 29.38 18.01 24.43
C PHE A 646 28.26 16.95 24.53
N ASP A 647 27.02 17.40 24.73
CA ASP A 647 25.81 16.61 24.72
C ASP A 647 24.83 17.18 23.68
N LYS A 648 24.41 16.37 22.68
CA LYS A 648 23.47 16.77 21.63
C LYS A 648 22.26 15.87 21.65
N TRP A 649 21.07 16.47 21.77
CA TRP A 649 19.78 15.80 21.75
C TRP A 649 18.97 16.29 20.57
N LEU A 650 18.28 15.36 19.89
CA LEU A 650 17.30 15.63 18.86
C LEU A 650 16.07 14.76 19.09
N ALA A 651 14.87 15.31 18.88
CA ALA A 651 13.63 14.58 18.94
C ALA A 651 12.73 14.99 17.78
N SER A 652 12.02 14.04 17.19
CA SER A 652 10.98 14.32 16.20
C SER A 652 9.69 13.57 16.50
N LEU A 653 8.57 14.19 16.10
CA LEU A 653 7.23 13.64 16.13
C LEU A 653 6.60 13.84 14.75
N ARG A 654 6.16 12.76 14.11
CA ARG A 654 5.37 12.80 12.88
C ARG A 654 4.00 12.22 13.15
N TYR A 655 2.95 12.94 12.78
CA TYR A 655 1.58 12.49 12.94
C TYR A 655 0.73 12.91 11.76
N ARG A 656 -0.07 11.98 11.23
CA ARG A 656 -0.98 12.15 10.11
C ARG A 656 -2.38 11.71 10.53
N ARG A 657 -3.39 12.53 10.23
CA ARG A 657 -4.76 12.20 10.57
C ARG A 657 -5.74 12.65 9.50
N TYR A 658 -6.53 11.71 9.04
CA TYR A 658 -7.65 11.98 8.16
C TYR A 658 -8.90 12.37 8.97
N TRP A 659 -9.54 13.47 8.57
CA TRP A 659 -10.78 13.99 9.15
C TRP A 659 -11.90 13.81 8.15
N ARG A 660 -12.93 13.05 8.50
CA ARG A 660 -14.04 12.71 7.60
C ARG A 660 -14.70 13.96 7.01
N GLY A 661 -14.59 14.14 5.68
CA GLY A 661 -15.19 15.25 4.94
C GLY A 661 -14.52 16.60 5.15
N LEU A 662 -13.41 16.66 5.89
CA LEU A 662 -12.59 17.84 6.07
C LEU A 662 -11.21 17.71 5.46
N GLY A 663 -10.80 16.48 5.09
CA GLY A 663 -9.49 16.24 4.51
C GLY A 663 -8.48 15.68 5.49
N GLU A 664 -7.21 15.96 5.29
CA GLU A 664 -6.10 15.38 6.02
C GLU A 664 -5.25 16.44 6.71
N SER A 665 -4.86 16.18 7.96
CA SER A 665 -3.90 16.99 8.70
C SER A 665 -2.60 16.22 8.88
N GLN A 666 -1.48 16.88 8.62
CA GLN A 666 -0.13 16.40 8.87
C GLN A 666 0.56 17.34 9.86
N LEU A 667 1.21 16.78 10.85
CA LEU A 667 1.99 17.51 11.85
C LEU A 667 3.39 16.88 11.93
N TYR A 668 4.40 17.69 11.74
CA TYR A 668 5.79 17.33 12.02
C TYR A 668 6.37 18.32 13.01
N VAL A 669 6.92 17.80 14.10
CA VAL A 669 7.61 18.59 15.12
C VAL A 669 9.00 18.04 15.26
N GLU A 670 9.99 18.91 15.24
CA GLU A 670 11.37 18.57 15.58
C GLU A 670 11.93 19.55 16.60
N ALA A 671 12.75 19.05 17.51
CA ALA A 671 13.38 19.85 18.55
C ALA A 671 14.78 19.33 18.83
N GLY A 672 15.67 20.23 19.18
CA GLY A 672 17.02 19.86 19.53
C GLY A 672 17.67 20.80 20.57
N THR A 673 18.64 20.26 21.28
CA THR A 673 19.52 21.04 22.16
C THR A 673 20.92 20.45 22.12
N VAL A 674 21.90 21.32 22.16
CA VAL A 674 23.29 20.93 22.29
C VAL A 674 23.95 21.82 23.34
N SER A 675 24.84 21.24 24.16
CA SER A 675 25.51 21.92 25.25
C SER A 675 26.93 21.41 25.42
N GLY A 676 27.81 22.23 26.00
CA GLY A 676 29.20 21.91 26.20
C GLY A 676 30.16 22.67 25.25
N GLU A 677 31.31 22.09 24.93
CA GLU A 677 32.27 22.62 23.95
C GLU A 677 31.78 22.31 22.53
N VAL A 678 30.86 23.15 21.97
CA VAL A 678 30.15 22.85 20.73
C VAL A 678 30.75 23.57 19.53
N PRO A 679 31.38 22.86 18.58
CA PRO A 679 31.82 23.47 17.32
C PRO A 679 30.64 23.64 16.34
N LEU A 680 30.81 24.57 15.38
CA LEU A 680 29.81 24.93 14.40
C LEU A 680 29.11 23.76 13.74
N PRO A 681 29.79 22.68 13.29
CA PRO A 681 29.10 21.53 12.65
C PRO A 681 28.12 20.76 13.53
N TYR A 682 28.19 20.90 14.83
CA TYR A 682 27.25 20.26 15.76
C TYR A 682 26.11 21.17 16.23
N LEU A 683 26.15 22.47 15.94
CA LEU A 683 25.00 23.37 16.09
C LEU A 683 23.89 23.01 15.13
N PHE A 684 22.75 23.65 15.24
CA PHE A 684 21.60 23.37 14.40
C PHE A 684 21.37 24.49 13.40
N ASN A 685 21.50 24.15 12.12
CA ASN A 685 21.15 25.04 11.03
C ASN A 685 19.67 24.83 10.66
N SER A 686 18.83 25.85 10.76
CA SER A 686 17.41 25.74 10.47
C SER A 686 17.14 25.34 9.02
N SER A 687 16.11 24.54 8.82
CA SER A 687 15.80 23.92 7.53
C SER A 687 15.12 24.89 6.56
N GLY A 688 15.87 25.89 6.06
CA GLY A 688 15.45 26.75 4.94
C GLY A 688 15.85 26.14 3.57
N ILE A 689 15.21 26.57 2.49
CA ILE A 689 15.46 26.06 1.12
C ILE A 689 16.03 27.13 0.16
N GLY A 690 16.18 28.38 0.61
CA GLY A 690 16.57 29.49 -0.24
C GLY A 690 15.42 30.11 -1.02
N ARG A 691 15.27 31.42 -0.95
CA ARG A 691 14.15 32.13 -1.61
C ARG A 691 14.31 32.20 -3.11
N ASP A 692 15.51 32.43 -3.58
CA ASP A 692 15.79 32.77 -4.98
C ASP A 692 16.14 31.55 -5.85
N PHE A 693 16.52 30.44 -5.24
CA PHE A 693 17.08 29.32 -5.98
C PHE A 693 16.13 28.15 -6.20
N GLN A 694 15.12 27.97 -5.35
CA GLN A 694 14.20 26.83 -5.47
C GLN A 694 12.78 27.26 -5.80
N TRP A 695 12.28 26.72 -6.88
CA TRP A 695 10.91 26.89 -7.33
C TRP A 695 10.00 25.68 -7.01
N LEU A 696 10.57 24.59 -6.46
CA LEU A 696 9.82 23.41 -6.07
C LEU A 696 9.53 23.42 -4.56
N SER A 697 8.30 23.12 -4.15
CA SER A 697 7.94 22.92 -2.75
C SER A 697 8.56 21.64 -2.20
N ILE A 698 9.13 21.72 -1.01
CA ILE A 698 9.71 20.58 -0.30
C ILE A 698 9.02 20.46 1.06
N ASP A 699 8.68 19.26 1.47
CA ASP A 699 8.06 19.00 2.76
C ASP A 699 9.03 19.21 3.93
N ARG A 700 8.48 19.65 5.08
CA ARG A 700 9.22 19.77 6.35
C ARG A 700 10.39 20.74 6.32
N VAL A 701 10.28 21.80 5.52
CA VAL A 701 11.23 22.92 5.46
C VAL A 701 10.50 24.25 5.41
N PHE A 702 11.17 25.31 5.83
CA PHE A 702 10.66 26.68 5.68
C PHE A 702 10.85 27.14 4.24
N GLN A 703 9.77 27.46 3.55
CA GLN A 703 9.73 27.81 2.11
C GLN A 703 10.25 29.23 1.82
N THR A 704 10.26 30.11 2.82
CA THR A 704 10.70 31.51 2.70
C THR A 704 11.95 31.83 3.50
N MET A 705 12.60 30.83 4.08
CA MET A 705 13.86 30.94 4.81
C MET A 705 15.03 30.62 3.88
N ASP A 706 16.09 31.42 3.95
CA ASP A 706 17.31 31.18 3.17
C ASP A 706 18.16 30.04 3.79
N PHE A 707 19.01 29.45 2.96
CA PHE A 707 20.02 28.50 3.46
C PHE A 707 20.92 29.20 4.48
N TYR A 708 21.20 28.52 5.57
CA TYR A 708 22.10 29.00 6.64
C TYR A 708 21.70 30.37 7.24
N GLU A 709 20.44 30.77 7.14
CA GLU A 709 19.97 32.06 7.69
C GLU A 709 19.99 32.05 9.22
N PHE A 710 19.60 30.93 9.85
CA PHE A 710 19.52 30.85 11.32
C PHE A 710 20.33 29.69 11.86
N LEU A 711 21.13 29.95 12.90
CA LEU A 711 21.87 28.97 13.64
C LEU A 711 21.39 28.95 15.11
N SER A 712 21.31 27.76 15.70
CA SER A 712 20.82 27.58 17.07
C SER A 712 21.58 26.48 17.81
N ASP A 713 21.70 26.62 19.12
CA ASP A 713 22.09 25.53 20.04
C ASP A 713 20.85 24.89 20.70
N GLN A 714 19.69 25.55 20.63
CA GLN A 714 18.40 25.03 21.04
C GLN A 714 17.35 25.48 20.02
N PHE A 715 16.47 24.56 19.58
CA PHE A 715 15.42 24.91 18.66
C PHE A 715 14.18 24.03 18.81
N VAL A 716 13.06 24.53 18.34
CA VAL A 716 11.82 23.80 18.06
C VAL A 716 11.27 24.29 16.73
N HIS A 717 11.03 23.36 15.79
CA HIS A 717 10.33 23.62 14.55
C HIS A 717 9.02 22.84 14.51
N ILE A 718 7.97 23.47 14.03
CA ILE A 718 6.65 22.88 13.86
C ILE A 718 6.20 23.14 12.41
N PHE A 719 5.88 22.08 11.71
CA PHE A 719 5.33 22.11 10.35
C PHE A 719 3.96 21.47 10.39
N PHE A 720 2.93 22.27 10.10
CA PHE A 720 1.57 21.82 10.04
C PHE A 720 0.99 22.07 8.65
N ARG A 721 0.39 21.03 8.05
CA ARG A 721 -0.32 21.08 6.78
C ARG A 721 -1.71 20.50 6.96
N HIS A 722 -2.72 21.19 6.46
CA HIS A 722 -4.07 20.64 6.34
C HIS A 722 -4.53 20.74 4.88
N GLU A 723 -4.79 19.60 4.29
CA GLU A 723 -5.32 19.48 2.94
C GLU A 723 -6.82 19.20 3.00
N PHE A 724 -7.62 20.10 2.44
CA PHE A 724 -9.07 19.99 2.41
C PHE A 724 -9.60 19.00 1.37
N GLY A 725 -8.71 18.36 0.63
CA GLY A 725 -9.08 17.47 -0.47
C GLY A 725 -9.70 18.23 -1.65
N LYS A 726 -10.57 17.58 -2.38
CA LYS A 726 -11.13 18.05 -3.65
C LYS A 726 -12.41 18.87 -3.42
N LEU A 727 -12.33 19.98 -2.68
CA LEU A 727 -13.48 20.86 -2.36
C LEU A 727 -14.01 21.65 -3.55
N LEU A 728 -13.14 21.94 -4.50
CA LEU A 728 -13.48 22.74 -5.67
C LEU A 728 -14.13 21.85 -6.77
N PHE A 729 -14.04 22.27 -8.00
CA PHE A 729 -14.59 21.51 -9.12
C PHE A 729 -13.68 20.32 -9.50
N ARG A 730 -14.27 19.31 -10.13
CA ARG A 730 -13.56 18.13 -10.66
C ARG A 730 -13.81 18.02 -12.15
N THR A 731 -12.73 18.04 -12.93
CA THR A 731 -12.73 17.67 -14.34
C THR A 731 -11.66 16.62 -14.58
N GLN A 732 -11.58 16.07 -15.78
CA GLN A 732 -10.55 15.08 -16.10
C GLN A 732 -9.13 15.65 -15.93
N TRP A 733 -8.91 16.93 -16.28
CA TRP A 733 -7.61 17.58 -16.32
C TRP A 733 -7.33 18.51 -15.13
N LEU A 734 -8.36 18.91 -14.40
CA LEU A 734 -8.29 19.90 -13.33
C LEU A 734 -9.02 19.33 -12.11
N GLN A 735 -8.32 19.08 -11.04
CA GLN A 735 -8.89 18.63 -9.77
C GLN A 735 -8.18 19.36 -8.61
N PRO A 736 -8.31 20.68 -8.53
CA PRO A 736 -7.55 21.43 -7.55
C PRO A 736 -7.88 21.01 -6.12
N ALA A 737 -6.84 20.72 -5.34
CA ALA A 737 -6.90 20.44 -3.92
C ALA A 737 -6.27 21.60 -3.15
N ILE A 738 -7.00 22.14 -2.18
CA ILE A 738 -6.52 23.26 -1.37
C ILE A 738 -5.87 22.71 -0.12
N ALA A 739 -4.66 23.20 0.19
CA ALA A 739 -4.01 22.96 1.46
C ALA A 739 -3.58 24.27 2.11
N VAL A 740 -3.65 24.33 3.43
CA VAL A 740 -3.08 25.40 4.24
C VAL A 740 -1.91 24.87 5.04
N GLU A 741 -0.86 25.66 5.13
CA GLU A 741 0.35 25.32 5.86
C GLU A 741 0.66 26.40 6.90
N GLN A 742 1.16 25.98 8.06
CA GLN A 742 1.64 26.86 9.09
C GLN A 742 2.95 26.30 9.63
N ASN A 743 4.03 27.04 9.40
CA ASN A 743 5.37 26.67 9.84
C ASN A 743 5.85 27.63 10.93
N VAL A 744 6.40 27.10 12.01
CA VAL A 744 6.87 27.88 13.16
C VAL A 744 8.26 27.41 13.54
N GLY A 745 9.20 28.32 13.67
CA GLY A 745 10.54 28.10 14.17
C GLY A 745 10.86 28.99 15.35
N VAL A 746 11.35 28.39 16.44
CA VAL A 746 11.90 29.14 17.58
C VAL A 746 13.24 28.52 17.95
N GLY A 747 14.20 29.35 18.37
CA GLY A 747 15.50 28.85 18.75
C GLY A 747 16.31 29.86 19.54
N ARG A 748 17.40 29.38 20.12
CA ARG A 748 18.34 30.15 20.90
C ARG A 748 19.75 29.80 20.48
N LEU A 749 20.64 30.73 20.48
CA LEU A 749 22.07 30.55 20.33
C LEU A 749 22.77 31.25 21.49
N THR A 750 23.38 30.47 22.35
CA THR A 750 24.17 30.90 23.49
C THR A 750 25.65 30.54 23.36
N SER A 751 25.95 29.62 22.46
CA SER A 751 27.33 29.22 22.15
C SER A 751 28.05 30.34 21.42
N ASP A 752 29.35 30.51 21.74
CA ASP A 752 30.20 31.45 21.02
C ASP A 752 30.38 31.01 19.58
N VAL A 753 30.05 31.89 18.66
CA VAL A 753 30.23 31.67 17.21
C VAL A 753 31.41 32.51 16.74
N PRO A 754 32.27 32.03 15.86
CA PRO A 754 33.41 32.77 15.35
C PRO A 754 33.01 34.16 14.83
N GLU A 755 33.81 35.17 15.16
CA GLU A 755 33.62 36.54 14.64
C GLU A 755 33.58 36.53 13.10
N GLY A 756 32.68 37.30 12.52
CA GLY A 756 32.51 37.40 11.09
C GLY A 756 31.47 36.44 10.50
N THR A 757 30.77 35.66 11.33
CA THR A 757 29.65 34.82 10.83
C THR A 757 28.35 35.65 10.68
N SER A 758 27.67 35.48 9.56
CA SER A 758 26.45 36.26 9.24
C SER A 758 25.13 35.57 9.67
N PHE A 759 25.19 34.67 10.64
CA PHE A 759 23.99 33.95 11.11
C PHE A 759 23.07 34.82 11.95
N LYS A 760 21.77 34.71 11.70
CA LYS A 760 20.74 35.32 12.53
C LYS A 760 20.34 34.39 13.69
N HIS A 761 19.65 34.94 14.67
CA HIS A 761 19.17 34.20 15.85
C HIS A 761 17.66 34.03 15.80
N LEU A 762 17.15 32.83 16.12
CA LEU A 762 15.73 32.53 16.23
C LEU A 762 15.09 32.82 17.59
N GLN A 763 15.67 33.75 18.36
CA GLN A 763 15.09 34.16 19.66
C GLN A 763 13.68 34.73 19.54
N LYS A 764 13.38 35.38 18.43
CA LYS A 764 12.00 35.74 18.05
C LYS A 764 11.46 34.67 17.08
N PRO A 765 10.18 34.27 17.24
CA PRO A 765 9.60 33.23 16.38
C PRO A 765 9.70 33.57 14.90
N TYR A 766 10.12 32.62 14.11
CA TYR A 766 9.93 32.61 12.67
C TYR A 766 8.55 32.04 12.36
N LEU A 767 7.75 32.78 11.65
CA LEU A 767 6.38 32.41 11.32
C LEU A 767 6.20 32.46 9.79
N GLU A 768 5.68 31.39 9.23
CA GLU A 768 5.41 31.26 7.81
C GLU A 768 4.04 30.59 7.62
N ALA A 769 3.16 31.22 6.82
CA ALA A 769 1.90 30.64 6.43
C ALA A 769 1.92 30.38 4.91
N GLY A 770 1.37 29.24 4.51
CA GLY A 770 1.26 28.81 3.12
C GLY A 770 -0.18 28.53 2.70
N LEU A 771 -0.51 28.92 1.49
CA LEU A 771 -1.71 28.48 0.78
C LEU A 771 -1.26 27.73 -0.48
N VAL A 772 -1.57 26.45 -0.53
CA VAL A 772 -1.19 25.59 -1.65
C VAL A 772 -2.43 25.14 -2.40
N VAL A 773 -2.37 25.17 -3.70
CA VAL A 773 -3.37 24.57 -4.57
C VAL A 773 -2.67 23.53 -5.42
N ASP A 774 -2.84 22.27 -5.04
CA ASP A 774 -2.30 21.13 -5.74
C ASP A 774 -3.22 20.72 -6.90
N ASN A 775 -2.72 19.92 -7.84
CA ASN A 775 -3.51 19.35 -8.93
C ASN A 775 -4.26 20.39 -9.79
N ILE A 776 -3.73 21.61 -9.92
CA ILE A 776 -4.30 22.65 -10.80
C ILE A 776 -4.34 22.12 -12.23
N ILE A 777 -3.25 21.51 -12.69
CA ILE A 777 -3.16 20.83 -13.98
C ILE A 777 -2.71 19.41 -13.70
N ARG A 778 -3.39 18.46 -14.33
CA ARG A 778 -3.04 17.04 -14.22
C ARG A 778 -2.63 16.51 -15.59
N ILE A 779 -1.47 15.91 -15.64
CA ILE A 779 -0.92 15.28 -16.84
C ILE A 779 -1.05 13.77 -16.67
N ASN A 780 -1.70 13.12 -17.60
CA ASN A 780 -1.80 11.69 -17.62
C ASN A 780 -0.44 11.07 -18.00
N TYR A 781 0.13 10.29 -17.10
CA TYR A 781 1.37 9.57 -17.32
C TYR A 781 1.07 8.10 -17.65
N LEU A 782 1.23 7.75 -18.94
CA LEU A 782 1.07 6.39 -19.46
C LEU A 782 -0.26 5.71 -19.11
N ASN A 783 -1.33 6.44 -18.83
CA ASN A 783 -2.62 5.95 -18.34
C ASN A 783 -2.55 5.13 -17.02
N VAL A 784 -1.44 5.20 -16.31
CA VAL A 784 -1.23 4.52 -15.02
C VAL A 784 -1.39 5.48 -13.85
N ALA A 785 -0.87 6.68 -13.99
CA ALA A 785 -0.89 7.71 -12.95
C ALA A 785 -1.19 9.10 -13.54
N TRP A 786 -1.60 10.01 -12.69
CA TRP A 786 -1.70 11.42 -13.00
C TRP A 786 -0.62 12.19 -12.24
N ILE A 787 0.19 12.92 -12.98
CA ILE A 787 1.13 13.85 -12.39
C ILE A 787 0.42 15.18 -12.26
N GLY A 788 0.18 15.62 -11.03
CA GLY A 788 -0.45 16.89 -10.72
C GLY A 788 0.59 17.99 -10.51
N LEU A 789 0.37 19.12 -11.16
CA LEU A 789 1.12 20.34 -10.93
C LEU A 789 0.26 21.30 -10.11
N GLY A 790 0.86 21.87 -9.08
CA GLY A 790 0.22 22.85 -8.22
C GLY A 790 1.12 24.07 -7.96
N VAL A 791 0.60 25.02 -7.24
CA VAL A 791 1.31 26.24 -6.85
C VAL A 791 1.02 26.54 -5.38
N GLY A 792 2.07 26.82 -4.63
CA GLY A 792 2.02 27.31 -3.26
C GLY A 792 2.50 28.75 -3.15
N ALA A 793 1.78 29.55 -2.39
CA ALA A 793 2.16 30.89 -2.00
C ALA A 793 2.45 30.89 -0.50
N TYR A 794 3.65 31.23 -0.11
CA TYR A 794 4.11 31.24 1.29
C TYR A 794 4.45 32.64 1.71
N TYR A 795 4.07 33.02 2.92
CA TYR A 795 4.32 34.36 3.46
C TYR A 795 4.98 34.29 4.82
N ARG A 796 6.15 34.89 4.91
CA ARG A 796 6.91 35.11 6.15
C ARG A 796 6.36 36.34 6.87
N TYR A 797 5.99 36.18 8.13
CA TYR A 797 5.38 37.26 8.90
C TYR A 797 5.90 37.30 10.35
N GLY A 798 5.40 38.25 11.12
CA GLY A 798 5.78 38.42 12.53
C GLY A 798 7.15 39.07 12.72
N ALA A 799 7.86 38.63 13.76
CA ALA A 799 9.09 39.31 14.22
C ALA A 799 10.29 39.15 13.29
N GLN A 800 10.26 38.14 12.42
CA GLN A 800 11.30 37.84 11.43
C GLN A 800 10.96 38.33 10.03
N HIS A 801 9.93 39.16 9.90
CA HIS A 801 9.54 39.80 8.64
C HIS A 801 10.71 40.68 8.10
N LEU A 802 10.97 40.57 6.80
CA LEU A 802 12.02 41.35 6.14
C LEU A 802 11.56 42.78 5.82
N PRO A 803 12.45 43.76 5.90
CA PRO A 803 12.06 45.20 5.79
C PRO A 803 11.61 45.63 4.40
N GLY A 804 11.90 44.88 3.33
CA GLY A 804 11.59 45.23 1.93
C GLY A 804 10.15 45.07 1.48
N GLY A 805 9.22 44.87 2.40
CA GLY A 805 7.80 44.80 2.06
C GLY A 805 7.29 43.38 1.77
N TRP A 806 6.06 43.28 1.21
CA TRP A 806 5.39 42.01 1.05
C TRP A 806 6.09 41.11 0.00
N THR A 807 6.68 41.64 -1.03
CA THR A 807 7.36 40.90 -2.10
C THR A 807 8.59 40.15 -1.60
N GLU A 808 9.36 40.72 -0.67
CA GLU A 808 10.53 40.05 -0.09
C GLU A 808 10.15 38.97 0.92
N ASN A 809 8.95 39.00 1.45
CA ASN A 809 8.43 38.03 2.38
C ASN A 809 7.58 36.93 1.74
N MET A 810 7.34 37.01 0.44
CA MET A 810 6.59 36.01 -0.34
C MET A 810 7.54 35.01 -1.00
N GLY A 811 7.18 33.74 -0.91
CA GLY A 811 7.79 32.65 -1.65
C GLY A 811 6.75 31.96 -2.53
N TRP A 812 7.02 31.83 -3.82
CA TRP A 812 6.20 31.05 -4.73
C TRP A 812 6.87 29.71 -5.00
N ARG A 813 6.11 28.62 -4.90
CA ARG A 813 6.61 27.27 -5.09
C ARG A 813 5.67 26.49 -6.00
N PHE A 814 6.23 25.66 -6.88
CA PHE A 814 5.47 24.66 -7.58
C PHE A 814 5.38 23.40 -6.72
N SER A 815 4.25 22.76 -6.68
CA SER A 815 4.06 21.45 -6.08
C SER A 815 3.91 20.38 -7.15
N LEU A 816 4.42 19.18 -6.87
CA LEU A 816 4.29 18.01 -7.71
C LEU A 816 3.59 16.92 -6.90
N THR A 817 2.49 16.40 -7.43
CA THR A 817 1.74 15.30 -6.83
C THR A 817 1.64 14.14 -7.81
N ILE A 818 1.53 12.92 -7.31
CA ILE A 818 1.30 11.73 -8.12
C ILE A 818 0.03 11.08 -7.58
N ASP A 819 -0.99 10.96 -8.47
CA ASP A 819 -2.29 10.33 -8.19
C ASP A 819 -2.41 9.07 -9.09
N TYR A 820 -2.67 7.91 -8.52
CA TYR A 820 -2.88 6.64 -9.23
C TYR A 820 -4.34 6.39 -9.59
#